data_fb141d8308b92b2e95aaeed19a3ce47c
#
_entry.id   fb141d8308b92b2e95aaeed19a3ce47c
#
_cell.length_a   1.000
_cell.length_b   1.000
_cell.length_c   1.000
_cell.angle_alpha   90.00
_cell.angle_beta   90.00
_cell.angle_gamma   90.00
#
_symmetry.space_group_name_H-M   'P 1'
#
loop_
_entity.id
_entity.type
_entity.pdbx_description
1 polymer ?
#
loop_
_entity_poly.entity_id
_entity_poly.type
_entity_poly.pdbx_seq_one_letter_code
_entity_poly.pdbx_strand_id
1 'polypeptide(L)'
;MPEHTKDITLQEVQKIVQNTSAWKVVNALLEKGLISVYENLNENYKPKKENYLYFNEKYEEEQSLKELLDKFETKLHYQNLILTFLHLQQTTKMVSQHELLRKSAATTAQLKYLIDKEIFKVKKLEVDRVQFETVEEIQENILNDLQLEAYEKIKLSFSQQKPVLLQGITGSCKTHIYFQLIADCITMGKQALYLLPEIALTTQIIKKLRATFGNTIGIYHSRFSNQERVELWRKVQTKQFNVVIGSRSALLLPFNQLGLIIVDEEHDTSYKQHEPAPRYHARDAAIYLALQLKANILLGTATPSMESYYNCKQGKYDLVSLTARYGNAVLPQTKIIDIKQEMVAKTYLNGIFSQTLIDAIQQSIIHHKQVILFQNRRGYAPFVQCELCGWVPQCKNCDVSLTYHKSTDQLHCHYCNTKSPLIQICMACGSNQIKAKSFGTEKIEEEIKKIFPHARVQRFDWDSLKIKNKYIETIRQFEKQEIDILVGTQMVVKGLDFEHVNLVGVLSADKLLSYPDFRVNERAFQMLEQVSGRAGRKDDQGQVLIQLFNTQHPLLHYIKNHDFEGFYQKEIDIRKEFLYPPIVRLIRIVLKHKQADIVKKAAEKLFDDLKDLPKTVFFGPAEPAVNRIKNYYIQEILLKTNRDSAHLSQIKKIVREKINYLTASNQLTTVFVYVDVDP
;
A
#
# COMPACT_ATOMS: atom_id res chain seq x y z
N MET A 1 -41.71 -29.10 -24.69
CA MET A 1 -40.42 -29.21 -23.93
C MET A 1 -40.76 -29.25 -22.45
N PRO A 2 -40.31 -30.21 -21.66
CA PRO A 2 -40.66 -30.27 -20.24
C PRO A 2 -39.88 -29.18 -19.50
N GLU A 3 -40.61 -28.30 -18.84
CA GLU A 3 -40.12 -27.30 -17.91
C GLU A 3 -39.68 -27.97 -16.59
N HIS A 4 -38.48 -28.54 -16.59
CA HIS A 4 -37.79 -28.87 -15.34
C HIS A 4 -36.53 -27.98 -15.26
N THR A 5 -36.72 -26.73 -14.96
CA THR A 5 -35.63 -25.81 -14.58
C THR A 5 -35.23 -26.08 -13.13
N LYS A 6 -34.40 -27.09 -12.93
CA LYS A 6 -33.72 -27.25 -11.65
C LYS A 6 -32.40 -26.49 -11.71
N ASP A 7 -32.27 -25.49 -10.84
CA ASP A 7 -31.01 -24.76 -10.70
C ASP A 7 -29.92 -25.70 -10.19
N ILE A 8 -28.82 -25.78 -10.93
CA ILE A 8 -27.68 -26.64 -10.61
C ILE A 8 -26.46 -25.74 -10.39
N THR A 9 -25.78 -25.94 -9.30
CA THR A 9 -24.55 -25.16 -8.99
C THR A 9 -23.37 -25.63 -9.86
N LEU A 10 -22.41 -24.75 -10.13
CA LEU A 10 -21.19 -25.08 -10.87
C LEU A 10 -20.43 -26.29 -10.24
N GLN A 11 -20.48 -26.42 -8.91
CA GLN A 11 -19.87 -27.52 -8.18
C GLN A 11 -20.58 -28.85 -8.46
N GLU A 12 -21.89 -28.85 -8.61
CA GLU A 12 -22.66 -30.01 -9.00
C GLU A 12 -22.41 -30.40 -10.47
N VAL A 13 -22.31 -29.40 -11.35
CA VAL A 13 -21.90 -29.61 -12.76
C VAL A 13 -20.49 -30.23 -12.82
N GLN A 14 -19.55 -29.80 -12.00
CA GLN A 14 -18.21 -30.39 -11.92
C GLN A 14 -18.25 -31.86 -11.49
N LYS A 15 -19.13 -32.23 -10.57
CA LYS A 15 -19.33 -33.63 -10.15
C LYS A 15 -19.96 -34.48 -11.24
N ILE A 16 -20.93 -33.93 -11.97
CA ILE A 16 -21.63 -34.66 -13.08
C ILE A 16 -20.67 -34.87 -14.24
N VAL A 17 -19.90 -33.86 -14.63
CA VAL A 17 -19.00 -33.93 -15.80
C VAL A 17 -17.70 -34.67 -15.47
N GLN A 18 -17.43 -34.97 -14.21
CA GLN A 18 -16.19 -35.64 -13.71
C GLN A 18 -14.89 -35.00 -14.24
N ASN A 19 -14.91 -33.70 -14.58
CA ASN A 19 -13.80 -33.04 -15.23
C ASN A 19 -13.56 -31.66 -14.59
N THR A 20 -12.29 -31.31 -14.37
CA THR A 20 -11.84 -29.99 -13.87
C THR A 20 -12.17 -28.83 -14.82
N SER A 21 -12.57 -29.13 -16.06
CA SER A 21 -12.93 -28.17 -17.12
C SER A 21 -14.44 -27.99 -17.29
N ALA A 22 -15.26 -28.18 -16.26
CA ALA A 22 -16.73 -28.04 -16.34
C ALA A 22 -17.16 -26.69 -16.93
N TRP A 23 -16.39 -25.63 -16.70
CA TRP A 23 -16.65 -24.30 -17.26
C TRP A 23 -16.61 -24.25 -18.79
N LYS A 24 -15.80 -25.08 -19.46
CA LYS A 24 -15.81 -25.20 -20.93
C LYS A 24 -17.11 -25.76 -21.45
N VAL A 25 -17.65 -26.77 -20.75
CA VAL A 25 -18.94 -27.39 -21.11
C VAL A 25 -20.08 -26.40 -20.88
N VAL A 26 -20.06 -25.68 -19.76
CA VAL A 26 -21.04 -24.62 -19.43
C VAL A 26 -21.02 -23.53 -20.49
N ASN A 27 -19.85 -23.03 -20.89
CA ASN A 27 -19.74 -22.01 -21.93
C ASN A 27 -20.25 -22.50 -23.30
N ALA A 28 -19.93 -23.74 -23.69
CA ALA A 28 -20.42 -24.32 -24.94
C ALA A 28 -21.95 -24.48 -24.97
N LEU A 29 -22.57 -24.78 -23.84
CA LEU A 29 -24.03 -24.86 -23.70
C LEU A 29 -24.68 -23.49 -23.68
N LEU A 30 -24.00 -22.48 -23.05
CA LEU A 30 -24.42 -21.06 -23.08
C LEU A 30 -24.43 -20.51 -24.52
N GLU A 31 -23.35 -20.73 -25.27
CA GLU A 31 -23.22 -20.30 -26.66
C GLU A 31 -24.30 -20.94 -27.57
N LYS A 32 -24.75 -22.14 -27.25
CA LYS A 32 -25.84 -22.80 -27.93
C LYS A 32 -27.25 -22.41 -27.45
N GLY A 33 -27.33 -21.51 -26.45
CA GLY A 33 -28.59 -21.08 -25.87
C GLY A 33 -29.37 -22.16 -25.12
N LEU A 34 -28.70 -23.27 -24.74
CA LEU A 34 -29.33 -24.40 -24.07
C LEU A 34 -29.47 -24.24 -22.56
N ILE A 35 -28.65 -23.35 -21.97
CA ILE A 35 -28.69 -22.99 -20.56
C ILE A 35 -28.55 -21.50 -20.42
N SER A 36 -29.02 -20.99 -19.29
CA SER A 36 -28.70 -19.64 -18.79
C SER A 36 -27.92 -19.75 -17.48
N VAL A 37 -26.93 -18.88 -17.27
CA VAL A 37 -26.18 -18.81 -16.04
C VAL A 37 -26.51 -17.49 -15.36
N TYR A 38 -26.89 -17.56 -14.10
CA TYR A 38 -27.08 -16.40 -13.26
C TYR A 38 -26.31 -16.58 -11.95
N GLU A 39 -25.82 -15.49 -11.39
CA GLU A 39 -25.21 -15.51 -10.07
C GLU A 39 -26.30 -15.46 -9.00
N ASN A 40 -26.41 -16.53 -8.24
CA ASN A 40 -27.24 -16.52 -7.03
C ASN A 40 -26.38 -15.91 -5.90
N LEU A 41 -26.61 -14.62 -5.61
CA LEU A 41 -25.99 -13.93 -4.51
C LEU A 41 -26.58 -14.42 -3.19
N ASN A 42 -26.14 -15.59 -2.73
CA ASN A 42 -26.41 -15.99 -1.36
C ASN A 42 -25.70 -15.04 -0.40
N GLU A 43 -26.47 -14.28 0.36
CA GLU A 43 -25.93 -13.44 1.43
C GLU A 43 -25.31 -14.31 2.53
N ASN A 44 -24.04 -14.65 2.38
CA ASN A 44 -23.26 -15.34 3.42
C ASN A 44 -22.85 -14.42 4.59
N TYR A 45 -23.29 -13.16 4.55
CA TYR A 45 -23.02 -12.23 5.64
C TYR A 45 -23.91 -12.56 6.84
N LYS A 46 -23.25 -12.85 7.97
CA LYS A 46 -23.92 -13.00 9.28
C LYS A 46 -23.43 -11.87 10.18
N PRO A 47 -24.30 -10.96 10.65
CA PRO A 47 -23.91 -9.95 11.61
C PRO A 47 -23.32 -10.60 12.86
N LYS A 48 -22.26 -9.99 13.41
CA LYS A 48 -21.70 -10.44 14.68
C LYS A 48 -22.71 -10.12 15.78
N LYS A 49 -23.11 -11.12 16.54
CA LYS A 49 -24.01 -10.93 17.68
C LYS A 49 -23.21 -11.21 18.95
N GLU A 50 -23.34 -10.30 19.91
CA GLU A 50 -22.77 -10.46 21.25
C GLU A 50 -23.89 -10.47 22.28
N ASN A 51 -23.67 -11.21 23.35
CA ASN A 51 -24.59 -11.26 24.47
C ASN A 51 -24.34 -10.04 25.37
N TYR A 52 -25.38 -9.26 25.56
CA TYR A 52 -25.43 -8.18 26.54
C TYR A 52 -26.30 -8.59 27.72
N LEU A 53 -25.87 -8.19 28.89
CA LEU A 53 -26.50 -8.54 30.14
C LEU A 53 -27.26 -7.34 30.66
N TYR A 54 -28.44 -7.63 31.21
CA TYR A 54 -29.30 -6.68 31.88
C TYR A 54 -29.61 -7.24 33.23
N PHE A 55 -29.70 -6.38 34.23
CA PHE A 55 -30.23 -6.77 35.53
C PHE A 55 -31.73 -7.06 35.42
N ASN A 56 -32.22 -8.02 36.15
CA ASN A 56 -33.67 -8.24 36.19
C ASN A 56 -34.31 -7.09 36.95
N GLU A 57 -35.37 -6.51 36.44
CA GLU A 57 -36.12 -5.37 37.00
C GLU A 57 -36.46 -5.56 38.47
N LYS A 58 -36.68 -6.82 38.91
CA LYS A 58 -36.91 -7.20 40.29
C LYS A 58 -35.81 -6.75 41.27
N TYR A 59 -34.58 -6.54 40.77
CA TYR A 59 -33.41 -6.19 41.59
C TYR A 59 -32.90 -4.75 41.28
N GLU A 60 -33.73 -3.92 40.66
CA GLU A 60 -33.41 -2.50 40.43
C GLU A 60 -33.64 -1.64 41.67
N GLU A 61 -34.50 -2.10 42.59
CA GLU A 61 -34.71 -1.46 43.88
C GLU A 61 -33.57 -1.75 44.85
N GLU A 62 -33.08 -0.73 45.55
CA GLU A 62 -31.92 -0.77 46.45
C GLU A 62 -32.06 -1.84 47.53
N GLN A 63 -33.27 -2.03 48.05
CA GLN A 63 -33.55 -3.02 49.10
C GLN A 63 -33.44 -4.46 48.56
N SER A 64 -34.04 -4.72 47.41
CA SER A 64 -33.96 -6.03 46.71
C SER A 64 -32.56 -6.39 46.28
N LEU A 65 -31.76 -5.39 45.91
CA LEU A 65 -30.33 -5.55 45.54
C LEU A 65 -29.49 -5.92 46.78
N LYS A 66 -29.76 -5.27 47.90
CA LYS A 66 -29.07 -5.56 49.18
C LYS A 66 -29.34 -6.99 49.64
N GLU A 67 -30.58 -7.43 49.65
CA GLU A 67 -31.00 -8.80 49.96
C GLU A 67 -30.34 -9.83 49.01
N LEU A 68 -30.19 -9.48 47.75
CA LEU A 68 -29.49 -10.32 46.75
C LEU A 68 -27.99 -10.45 47.09
N LEU A 69 -27.32 -9.37 47.44
CA LEU A 69 -25.90 -9.38 47.82
C LEU A 69 -25.65 -10.14 49.12
N ASP A 70 -26.52 -9.99 50.11
CA ASP A 70 -26.47 -10.74 51.39
C ASP A 70 -26.67 -12.23 51.16
N LYS A 71 -27.53 -12.66 50.24
CA LYS A 71 -27.72 -14.06 49.84
C LYS A 71 -26.48 -14.70 49.26
N PHE A 72 -25.56 -13.92 48.70
CA PHE A 72 -24.28 -14.38 48.13
C PHE A 72 -23.08 -14.03 49.00
N GLU A 73 -23.24 -13.58 50.22
CA GLU A 73 -22.18 -13.18 51.16
C GLU A 73 -21.13 -14.31 51.35
N THR A 74 -21.57 -15.57 51.44
CA THR A 74 -20.70 -16.74 51.56
C THR A 74 -20.10 -17.23 50.23
N LYS A 75 -20.54 -16.69 49.09
CA LYS A 75 -20.15 -17.06 47.74
C LYS A 75 -19.53 -15.87 46.98
N LEU A 76 -18.41 -15.39 47.46
CA LEU A 76 -17.73 -14.18 47.02
C LEU A 76 -17.56 -14.02 45.50
N HIS A 77 -17.44 -15.12 44.77
CA HIS A 77 -17.31 -15.08 43.29
C HIS A 77 -18.60 -14.64 42.58
N TYR A 78 -19.77 -14.98 43.10
CA TYR A 78 -21.03 -14.46 42.53
C TYR A 78 -21.29 -13.00 42.95
N GLN A 79 -20.98 -12.68 44.21
CA GLN A 79 -21.09 -11.31 44.71
C GLN A 79 -20.17 -10.37 43.91
N ASN A 80 -18.92 -10.77 43.68
CA ASN A 80 -17.97 -9.99 42.85
C ASN A 80 -18.47 -9.80 41.43
N LEU A 81 -19.12 -10.82 40.82
CA LEU A 81 -19.67 -10.72 39.47
C LEU A 81 -20.82 -9.72 39.40
N ILE A 82 -21.70 -9.69 40.40
CA ILE A 82 -22.81 -8.71 40.50
C ILE A 82 -22.23 -7.31 40.73
N LEU A 83 -21.30 -7.11 41.64
CA LEU A 83 -20.68 -5.82 41.92
C LEU A 83 -19.91 -5.27 40.70
N THR A 84 -19.19 -6.14 39.99
CA THR A 84 -18.50 -5.77 38.75
C THR A 84 -19.49 -5.34 37.67
N PHE A 85 -20.63 -6.02 37.54
CA PHE A 85 -21.69 -5.62 36.62
C PHE A 85 -22.23 -4.23 36.96
N LEU A 86 -22.57 -3.98 38.24
CA LEU A 86 -23.08 -2.67 38.67
C LEU A 86 -22.09 -1.54 38.43
N HIS A 87 -20.81 -1.80 38.73
CA HIS A 87 -19.76 -0.82 38.42
C HIS A 87 -19.65 -0.53 36.92
N LEU A 88 -19.72 -1.56 36.07
CA LEU A 88 -19.73 -1.39 34.62
C LEU A 88 -20.97 -0.65 34.13
N GLN A 89 -22.12 -0.90 34.72
CA GLN A 89 -23.37 -0.25 34.35
C GLN A 89 -23.36 1.28 34.64
N GLN A 90 -22.60 1.73 35.65
CA GLN A 90 -22.39 3.16 35.92
C GLN A 90 -21.60 3.86 34.83
N THR A 91 -20.68 3.14 34.19
CA THR A 91 -19.78 3.70 33.14
C THR A 91 -20.30 3.44 31.72
N THR A 92 -21.07 2.37 31.52
CA THR A 92 -21.59 1.96 30.21
C THR A 92 -23.07 1.65 30.27
N LYS A 93 -23.88 2.19 29.33
CA LYS A 93 -25.34 1.91 29.27
C LYS A 93 -25.66 0.43 29.06
N MET A 94 -24.73 -0.38 28.56
CA MET A 94 -24.91 -1.80 28.27
C MET A 94 -23.63 -2.56 28.59
N VAL A 95 -23.75 -3.66 29.36
CA VAL A 95 -22.61 -4.49 29.78
C VAL A 95 -22.53 -5.74 28.91
N SER A 96 -21.43 -5.91 28.17
CA SER A 96 -21.24 -7.12 27.39
C SER A 96 -20.81 -8.30 28.28
N GLN A 97 -21.27 -9.51 27.95
CA GLN A 97 -20.89 -10.74 28.63
C GLN A 97 -19.38 -10.93 28.66
N HIS A 98 -18.70 -10.62 27.56
CA HIS A 98 -17.24 -10.76 27.43
C HIS A 98 -16.51 -9.80 28.37
N GLU A 99 -16.93 -8.55 28.45
CA GLU A 99 -16.31 -7.54 29.32
C GLU A 99 -16.51 -7.86 30.79
N LEU A 100 -17.72 -8.27 31.17
CA LEU A 100 -18.01 -8.68 32.54
C LEU A 100 -17.13 -9.83 32.99
N LEU A 101 -17.03 -10.91 32.21
CA LEU A 101 -16.19 -12.06 32.53
C LEU A 101 -14.71 -11.68 32.60
N ARG A 102 -14.22 -10.80 31.72
CA ARG A 102 -12.83 -10.35 31.72
C ARG A 102 -12.49 -9.54 33.00
N LYS A 103 -13.37 -8.62 33.41
CA LYS A 103 -13.12 -7.73 34.55
C LYS A 103 -13.38 -8.42 35.90
N SER A 104 -14.36 -9.31 35.98
CA SER A 104 -14.66 -10.05 37.20
C SER A 104 -13.79 -11.29 37.42
N ALA A 105 -12.96 -11.69 36.43
CA ALA A 105 -12.22 -12.95 36.42
C ALA A 105 -13.11 -14.20 36.65
N ALA A 106 -14.41 -14.09 36.40
CA ALA A 106 -15.37 -15.17 36.62
C ALA A 106 -15.45 -16.12 35.41
N THR A 107 -15.88 -17.34 35.66
CA THR A 107 -16.08 -18.34 34.61
C THR A 107 -17.45 -18.23 33.94
N THR A 108 -17.56 -18.73 32.72
CA THR A 108 -18.83 -18.79 31.97
C THR A 108 -19.90 -19.61 32.73
N ALA A 109 -19.49 -20.64 33.49
CA ALA A 109 -20.40 -21.46 34.30
C ALA A 109 -21.00 -20.66 35.45
N GLN A 110 -20.22 -19.82 36.12
CA GLN A 110 -20.68 -18.95 37.21
C GLN A 110 -21.71 -17.92 36.70
N LEU A 111 -21.39 -17.29 35.53
CA LEU A 111 -22.35 -16.37 34.92
C LEU A 111 -23.65 -17.08 34.50
N LYS A 112 -23.53 -18.28 33.91
CA LYS A 112 -24.69 -19.08 33.52
C LYS A 112 -25.59 -19.40 34.71
N TYR A 113 -25.04 -19.71 35.87
CA TYR A 113 -25.80 -19.93 37.09
C TYR A 113 -26.66 -18.70 37.49
N LEU A 114 -26.12 -17.48 37.38
CA LEU A 114 -26.86 -16.25 37.69
C LEU A 114 -27.92 -15.94 36.63
N ILE A 115 -27.72 -16.34 35.39
CA ILE A 115 -28.73 -16.25 34.31
C ILE A 115 -29.85 -17.25 34.57
N ASP A 116 -29.53 -18.51 34.90
CA ASP A 116 -30.48 -19.58 35.19
C ASP A 116 -31.32 -19.27 36.46
N LYS A 117 -30.78 -18.44 37.38
CA LYS A 117 -31.49 -17.89 38.56
C LYS A 117 -32.26 -16.60 38.25
N GLU A 118 -32.33 -16.19 36.97
CA GLU A 118 -33.02 -14.99 36.51
C GLU A 118 -32.55 -13.68 37.17
N ILE A 119 -31.28 -13.66 37.63
CA ILE A 119 -30.66 -12.43 38.14
C ILE A 119 -30.23 -11.54 36.97
N PHE A 120 -29.65 -12.16 35.95
CA PHE A 120 -29.32 -11.48 34.68
C PHE A 120 -30.23 -11.99 33.56
N LYS A 121 -30.69 -11.06 32.73
CA LYS A 121 -31.33 -11.34 31.44
C LYS A 121 -30.29 -11.14 30.32
N VAL A 122 -30.33 -12.01 29.30
CA VAL A 122 -29.40 -11.94 28.17
C VAL A 122 -30.14 -11.46 26.93
N LYS A 123 -29.63 -10.43 26.29
CA LYS A 123 -30.12 -9.95 25.00
C LYS A 123 -28.98 -10.05 23.96
N LYS A 124 -29.26 -10.69 22.84
CA LYS A 124 -28.32 -10.72 21.73
C LYS A 124 -28.44 -9.44 20.92
N LEU A 125 -27.40 -8.64 20.90
CA LEU A 125 -27.33 -7.43 20.10
C LEU A 125 -26.32 -7.61 18.96
N GLU A 126 -26.62 -6.99 17.83
CA GLU A 126 -25.66 -6.91 16.73
C GLU A 126 -24.58 -5.88 17.10
N VAL A 127 -23.34 -6.30 16.95
CA VAL A 127 -22.17 -5.46 17.25
C VAL A 127 -21.26 -5.39 16.04
N ASP A 128 -20.62 -4.26 15.92
CA ASP A 128 -19.63 -4.05 14.87
C ASP A 128 -18.40 -4.95 15.09
N ARG A 129 -17.95 -5.64 14.05
CA ARG A 129 -16.70 -6.41 14.09
C ARG A 129 -15.50 -5.49 14.20
N VAL A 130 -15.60 -4.35 13.56
CA VAL A 130 -14.57 -3.32 13.60
C VAL A 130 -14.92 -2.34 14.70
N GLN A 131 -14.42 -2.59 15.91
CA GLN A 131 -14.53 -1.64 17.02
C GLN A 131 -13.34 -0.69 16.97
N PHE A 132 -13.62 0.56 17.18
CA PHE A 132 -12.64 1.63 17.19
C PHE A 132 -12.64 2.30 18.55
N GLU A 133 -11.44 2.61 19.08
CA GLU A 133 -11.33 3.41 20.30
C GLU A 133 -12.00 4.77 20.10
N THR A 134 -12.86 5.17 21.02
CA THR A 134 -13.49 6.50 21.03
C THR A 134 -12.44 7.53 21.38
N VAL A 135 -12.38 8.62 20.64
CA VAL A 135 -11.53 9.78 20.93
C VAL A 135 -12.43 10.82 21.59
N GLU A 136 -12.05 11.28 22.76
CA GLU A 136 -12.87 12.18 23.59
C GLU A 136 -12.77 13.67 23.20
N GLU A 137 -11.74 14.07 22.46
CA GLU A 137 -11.53 15.48 22.08
C GLU A 137 -11.54 15.67 20.57
N ILE A 138 -12.41 16.58 20.12
CA ILE A 138 -12.40 17.08 18.74
C ILE A 138 -11.41 18.22 18.67
N GLN A 139 -10.35 18.05 17.88
CA GLN A 139 -9.36 19.11 17.63
C GLN A 139 -9.80 19.96 16.45
N GLU A 140 -9.82 21.26 16.64
CA GLU A 140 -10.03 22.22 15.54
C GLU A 140 -8.84 22.24 14.60
N ASN A 141 -9.13 22.25 13.31
CA ASN A 141 -8.12 22.29 12.25
C ASN A 141 -7.97 23.73 11.75
N ILE A 142 -6.97 24.46 12.23
CA ILE A 142 -6.73 25.85 11.85
C ILE A 142 -5.73 25.90 10.70
N LEU A 143 -6.10 26.55 9.60
CA LEU A 143 -5.24 26.79 8.45
C LEU A 143 -4.40 28.06 8.69
N ASN A 144 -3.12 28.03 8.31
CA ASN A 144 -2.31 29.26 8.22
C ASN A 144 -2.63 30.00 6.90
N ASP A 145 -2.11 31.23 6.76
CA ASP A 145 -2.42 32.12 5.62
C ASP A 145 -2.13 31.44 4.26
N LEU A 146 -1.00 30.76 4.12
CA LEU A 146 -0.63 30.07 2.89
C LEU A 146 -1.55 28.89 2.58
N GLN A 147 -1.96 28.16 3.62
CA GLN A 147 -2.90 27.06 3.48
C GLN A 147 -4.31 27.56 3.18
N LEU A 148 -4.71 28.70 3.75
CA LEU A 148 -5.99 29.33 3.47
C LEU A 148 -6.05 29.82 2.02
N GLU A 149 -5.00 30.50 1.52
CA GLU A 149 -4.92 30.89 0.11
C GLU A 149 -5.01 29.69 -0.83
N ALA A 150 -4.29 28.60 -0.53
CA ALA A 150 -4.35 27.38 -1.31
C ALA A 150 -5.75 26.73 -1.28
N TYR A 151 -6.39 26.71 -0.11
CA TYR A 151 -7.74 26.19 0.07
C TYR A 151 -8.76 26.98 -0.77
N GLU A 152 -8.70 28.31 -0.77
CA GLU A 152 -9.61 29.12 -1.59
C GLU A 152 -9.38 28.92 -3.09
N LYS A 153 -8.12 28.79 -3.55
CA LYS A 153 -7.81 28.43 -4.95
C LYS A 153 -8.39 27.07 -5.33
N ILE A 154 -8.30 26.07 -4.45
CA ILE A 154 -8.88 24.75 -4.66
C ILE A 154 -10.40 24.85 -4.81
N LYS A 155 -11.07 25.61 -3.93
CA LYS A 155 -12.53 25.81 -4.02
C LYS A 155 -12.96 26.49 -5.31
N LEU A 156 -12.19 27.46 -5.78
CA LEU A 156 -12.44 28.12 -7.06
C LEU A 156 -12.36 27.11 -8.22
N SER A 157 -11.34 26.27 -8.25
CA SER A 157 -11.20 25.21 -9.27
C SER A 157 -12.33 24.19 -9.19
N PHE A 158 -12.76 23.82 -8.00
CA PHE A 158 -13.89 22.91 -7.77
C PHE A 158 -15.22 23.49 -8.29
N SER A 159 -15.43 24.81 -8.18
CA SER A 159 -16.62 25.47 -8.75
C SER A 159 -16.68 25.33 -10.28
N GLN A 160 -15.51 25.18 -10.92
CA GLN A 160 -15.38 24.94 -12.36
C GLN A 160 -15.34 23.44 -12.73
N GLN A 161 -15.53 22.54 -11.77
CA GLN A 161 -15.46 21.08 -11.92
C GLN A 161 -14.11 20.59 -12.48
N LYS A 162 -13.02 21.31 -12.21
CA LYS A 162 -11.67 20.92 -12.64
C LYS A 162 -10.98 20.08 -11.57
N PRO A 163 -10.29 19.00 -11.97
CA PRO A 163 -9.37 18.31 -11.07
C PRO A 163 -8.25 19.25 -10.61
N VAL A 164 -7.85 19.14 -9.36
CA VAL A 164 -6.79 19.98 -8.78
C VAL A 164 -5.60 19.10 -8.38
N LEU A 165 -4.40 19.54 -8.74
CA LEU A 165 -3.15 19.00 -8.22
C LEU A 165 -2.61 19.96 -7.16
N LEU A 166 -2.61 19.50 -5.89
CA LEU A 166 -1.98 20.22 -4.77
C LEU A 166 -0.54 19.73 -4.63
N GLN A 167 0.39 20.53 -5.14
CA GLN A 167 1.82 20.31 -4.95
C GLN A 167 2.28 21.03 -3.69
N GLY A 168 2.58 20.30 -2.64
CA GLY A 168 3.12 20.91 -1.40
C GLY A 168 4.38 20.19 -0.97
N ILE A 169 5.42 20.95 -0.69
CA ILE A 169 6.68 20.39 -0.20
C ILE A 169 6.46 19.51 1.05
N THR A 170 7.38 18.59 1.32
CA THR A 170 7.31 17.76 2.52
C THR A 170 7.29 18.62 3.78
N GLY A 171 6.34 18.37 4.69
CA GLY A 171 6.15 19.20 5.88
C GLY A 171 5.30 20.45 5.69
N SER A 172 4.67 20.69 4.52
CA SER A 172 3.70 21.79 4.32
C SER A 172 2.33 21.54 4.96
N CYS A 173 2.14 20.41 5.63
CA CYS A 173 0.89 20.01 6.27
C CYS A 173 -0.34 20.04 5.34
N LYS A 174 -0.22 19.51 4.13
CA LYS A 174 -1.34 19.35 3.17
C LYS A 174 -2.59 18.74 3.81
N THR A 175 -2.40 17.89 4.80
CA THR A 175 -3.48 17.19 5.51
C THR A 175 -4.46 18.16 6.19
N HIS A 176 -4.04 19.36 6.62
CA HIS A 176 -4.92 20.37 7.17
C HIS A 176 -5.93 20.85 6.12
N ILE A 177 -5.48 21.10 4.89
CA ILE A 177 -6.37 21.46 3.77
C ILE A 177 -7.33 20.30 3.44
N TYR A 178 -6.84 19.06 3.47
CA TYR A 178 -7.71 17.89 3.24
C TYR A 178 -8.83 17.81 4.26
N PHE A 179 -8.52 18.02 5.53
CA PHE A 179 -9.51 17.96 6.61
C PHE A 179 -10.55 19.06 6.46
N GLN A 180 -10.14 20.28 6.09
CA GLN A 180 -11.09 21.37 5.84
C GLN A 180 -12.02 21.06 4.66
N LEU A 181 -11.50 20.55 3.54
CA LEU A 181 -12.31 20.16 2.39
C LEU A 181 -13.25 18.99 2.69
N ILE A 182 -12.82 18.04 3.53
CA ILE A 182 -13.67 16.94 4.01
C ILE A 182 -14.80 17.49 4.90
N ALA A 183 -14.49 18.42 5.80
CA ALA A 183 -15.50 19.06 6.65
C ALA A 183 -16.57 19.78 5.82
N ASP A 184 -16.15 20.55 4.82
CA ASP A 184 -17.08 21.21 3.88
C ASP A 184 -17.95 20.20 3.14
N CYS A 185 -17.37 19.08 2.69
CA CYS A 185 -18.12 18.04 2.00
C CYS A 185 -19.19 17.41 2.88
N ILE A 186 -18.87 17.18 4.17
CA ILE A 186 -19.79 16.62 5.15
C ILE A 186 -20.93 17.60 5.47
N THR A 187 -20.62 18.90 5.63
CA THR A 187 -21.63 19.92 5.89
C THR A 187 -22.65 20.04 4.75
N MET A 188 -22.24 19.73 3.53
CA MET A 188 -23.13 19.63 2.35
C MET A 188 -23.95 18.32 2.31
N GLY A 189 -23.86 17.45 3.32
CA GLY A 189 -24.54 16.14 3.38
C GLY A 189 -23.97 15.09 2.43
N LYS A 190 -22.75 15.32 1.90
CA LYS A 190 -22.08 14.41 0.96
C LYS A 190 -21.00 13.56 1.65
N GLN A 191 -20.61 12.49 0.99
CA GLN A 191 -19.55 11.59 1.46
C GLN A 191 -18.20 11.98 0.83
N ALA A 192 -17.12 11.80 1.61
CA ALA A 192 -15.75 12.00 1.15
C ALA A 192 -14.98 10.68 1.11
N LEU A 193 -14.20 10.47 0.05
CA LEU A 193 -13.25 9.36 -0.08
C LEU A 193 -11.83 9.91 -0.01
N TYR A 194 -11.06 9.43 0.96
CA TYR A 194 -9.65 9.77 1.14
C TYR A 194 -8.78 8.55 0.84
N LEU A 195 -8.14 8.55 -0.32
CA LEU A 195 -7.23 7.49 -0.76
C LEU A 195 -5.80 7.76 -0.29
N LEU A 196 -5.20 6.74 0.29
CA LEU A 196 -3.82 6.72 0.76
C LEU A 196 -3.10 5.49 0.20
N PRO A 197 -1.78 5.55 -0.04
CA PRO A 197 -0.97 4.34 -0.23
C PRO A 197 -1.14 3.39 0.95
N GLU A 198 -1.18 2.08 0.69
CA GLU A 198 -1.48 1.09 1.74
C GLU A 198 -0.54 1.18 2.96
N ILE A 199 0.72 1.55 2.73
CA ILE A 199 1.74 1.75 3.78
C ILE A 199 1.47 3.04 4.58
N ALA A 200 0.86 4.06 3.96
CA ALA A 200 0.58 5.34 4.60
C ALA A 200 -0.69 5.33 5.48
N LEU A 201 -1.50 4.27 5.45
CA LEU A 201 -2.61 4.03 6.37
C LEU A 201 -2.07 3.71 7.78
N THR A 202 -1.41 4.68 8.39
CA THR A 202 -0.81 4.56 9.72
C THR A 202 -1.81 4.87 10.81
N THR A 203 -1.52 4.39 12.02
CA THR A 203 -2.30 4.74 13.21
C THR A 203 -2.32 6.25 13.47
N GLN A 204 -1.27 6.98 13.08
CA GLN A 204 -1.19 8.44 13.23
C GLN A 204 -2.28 9.17 12.45
N ILE A 205 -2.41 8.89 11.14
CA ILE A 205 -3.42 9.54 10.30
C ILE A 205 -4.85 9.15 10.73
N ILE A 206 -5.04 7.90 11.11
CA ILE A 206 -6.32 7.40 11.60
C ILE A 206 -6.73 8.11 12.91
N LYS A 207 -5.78 8.28 13.86
CA LYS A 207 -6.03 9.02 15.11
C LYS A 207 -6.37 10.48 14.84
N LYS A 208 -5.59 11.17 14.00
CA LYS A 208 -5.85 12.57 13.64
C LYS A 208 -7.25 12.75 13.02
N LEU A 209 -7.63 11.89 12.08
CA LEU A 209 -8.94 11.98 11.45
C LEU A 209 -10.08 11.69 12.42
N ARG A 210 -9.90 10.74 13.33
CA ARG A 210 -10.89 10.47 14.37
C ARG A 210 -11.03 11.60 15.37
N ALA A 211 -9.91 12.21 15.75
CA ALA A 211 -9.94 13.40 16.59
C ALA A 211 -10.72 14.56 15.94
N THR A 212 -10.78 14.62 14.61
CA THR A 212 -11.49 15.67 13.88
C THR A 212 -12.94 15.29 13.54
N PHE A 213 -13.20 14.05 13.11
CA PHE A 213 -14.51 13.64 12.55
C PHE A 213 -15.24 12.57 13.36
N GLY A 214 -14.70 12.17 14.51
CA GLY A 214 -15.32 11.19 15.39
C GLY A 214 -15.51 9.80 14.76
N ASN A 215 -16.66 9.18 15.08
CA ASN A 215 -16.96 7.80 14.69
C ASN A 215 -17.61 7.67 13.28
N THR A 216 -17.76 8.77 12.55
CA THR A 216 -18.36 8.76 11.20
C THR A 216 -17.37 8.34 10.10
N ILE A 217 -16.20 7.83 10.50
CA ILE A 217 -15.11 7.44 9.62
C ILE A 217 -15.07 5.92 9.41
N GLY A 218 -15.17 5.50 8.16
CA GLY A 218 -14.90 4.14 7.71
C GLY A 218 -13.45 3.97 7.26
N ILE A 219 -12.77 2.92 7.74
CA ILE A 219 -11.41 2.58 7.30
C ILE A 219 -11.51 1.32 6.46
N TYR A 220 -10.93 1.34 5.24
CA TYR A 220 -10.96 0.22 4.32
C TYR A 220 -9.56 -0.17 3.83
N HIS A 221 -9.11 -1.37 4.17
CA HIS A 221 -7.80 -1.88 3.76
C HIS A 221 -7.82 -3.40 3.50
N SER A 222 -6.77 -3.90 2.83
CA SER A 222 -6.63 -5.29 2.39
C SER A 222 -6.59 -6.33 3.53
N ARG A 223 -6.26 -5.91 4.76
CA ARG A 223 -6.13 -6.80 5.93
C ARG A 223 -7.46 -7.18 6.57
N PHE A 224 -8.57 -6.54 6.17
CA PHE A 224 -9.90 -6.91 6.67
C PHE A 224 -10.36 -8.26 6.11
N SER A 225 -11.00 -9.05 6.97
CA SER A 225 -11.70 -10.26 6.59
C SER A 225 -12.86 -9.96 5.62
N ASN A 226 -13.32 -10.95 4.91
CA ASN A 226 -14.46 -10.76 3.99
C ASN A 226 -15.72 -10.26 4.72
N GLN A 227 -15.95 -10.69 5.95
CA GLN A 227 -17.10 -10.26 6.75
C GLN A 227 -17.02 -8.79 7.16
N GLU A 228 -15.82 -8.32 7.57
CA GLU A 228 -15.57 -6.91 7.89
C GLU A 228 -15.73 -6.03 6.66
N ARG A 229 -15.28 -6.49 5.48
CA ARG A 229 -15.46 -5.76 4.22
C ARG A 229 -16.92 -5.60 3.84
N VAL A 230 -17.74 -6.64 4.00
CA VAL A 230 -19.18 -6.58 3.74
C VAL A 230 -19.89 -5.64 4.71
N GLU A 231 -19.49 -5.63 5.97
CA GLU A 231 -20.02 -4.69 6.96
C GLU A 231 -19.72 -3.25 6.59
N LEU A 232 -18.44 -2.96 6.25
CA LEU A 232 -18.03 -1.63 5.78
C LEU A 232 -18.77 -1.23 4.49
N TRP A 233 -18.91 -2.15 3.54
CA TRP A 233 -19.66 -1.92 2.30
C TRP A 233 -21.09 -1.43 2.59
N ARG A 234 -21.82 -2.12 3.47
CA ARG A 234 -23.18 -1.74 3.86
C ARG A 234 -23.23 -0.38 4.57
N LYS A 235 -22.30 -0.12 5.49
CA LYS A 235 -22.22 1.16 6.21
C LYS A 235 -21.94 2.34 5.28
N VAL A 236 -21.12 2.15 4.26
CA VAL A 236 -20.89 3.17 3.22
C VAL A 236 -22.16 3.41 2.41
N GLN A 237 -22.82 2.33 1.95
CA GLN A 237 -24.06 2.39 1.18
C GLN A 237 -25.19 3.10 1.94
N THR A 238 -25.31 2.85 3.25
CA THR A 238 -26.35 3.44 4.11
C THR A 238 -25.96 4.80 4.70
N LYS A 239 -24.83 5.40 4.27
CA LYS A 239 -24.29 6.67 4.76
C LYS A 239 -24.01 6.72 6.27
N GLN A 240 -23.78 5.59 6.92
CA GLN A 240 -23.32 5.59 8.30
C GLN A 240 -21.88 6.12 8.40
N PHE A 241 -21.10 6.04 7.31
CA PHE A 241 -19.82 6.69 7.20
C PHE A 241 -19.88 7.87 6.22
N ASN A 242 -19.55 9.05 6.71
CA ASN A 242 -19.44 10.26 5.91
C ASN A 242 -18.06 10.39 5.28
N VAL A 243 -17.03 9.83 5.92
CA VAL A 243 -15.66 9.80 5.43
C VAL A 243 -15.20 8.36 5.33
N VAL A 244 -14.67 7.98 4.18
CA VAL A 244 -14.03 6.68 4.00
C VAL A 244 -12.56 6.89 3.68
N ILE A 245 -11.70 6.25 4.47
CA ILE A 245 -10.26 6.24 4.24
C ILE A 245 -9.88 4.87 3.76
N GLY A 246 -9.08 4.79 2.73
CA GLY A 246 -8.63 3.49 2.29
C GLY A 246 -7.52 3.53 1.26
N SER A 247 -7.05 2.33 0.94
CA SER A 247 -6.13 2.11 -0.16
C SER A 247 -6.91 2.04 -1.50
N ARG A 248 -6.19 1.78 -2.56
CA ARG A 248 -6.70 1.63 -3.93
C ARG A 248 -8.10 0.99 -4.06
N SER A 249 -8.36 -0.09 -3.33
CA SER A 249 -9.62 -0.83 -3.43
C SER A 249 -10.83 -0.12 -2.80
N ALA A 250 -10.62 0.90 -1.96
CA ALA A 250 -11.70 1.70 -1.40
C ALA A 250 -12.48 2.50 -2.45
N LEU A 251 -11.86 2.74 -3.62
CA LEU A 251 -12.50 3.38 -4.76
C LEU A 251 -13.75 2.63 -5.26
N LEU A 252 -13.83 1.33 -5.05
CA LEU A 252 -14.90 0.46 -5.52
C LEU A 252 -16.06 0.30 -4.52
N LEU A 253 -16.07 1.07 -3.43
CA LEU A 253 -17.15 1.05 -2.44
C LEU A 253 -18.41 1.76 -2.97
N PRO A 254 -19.61 1.36 -2.51
CA PRO A 254 -20.88 1.85 -3.02
C PRO A 254 -21.28 3.18 -2.36
N PHE A 255 -20.61 4.25 -2.70
CA PHE A 255 -20.96 5.57 -2.23
C PHE A 255 -22.34 6.00 -2.76
N ASN A 256 -23.20 6.50 -1.89
CA ASN A 256 -24.52 6.97 -2.27
C ASN A 256 -24.48 8.43 -2.78
N GLN A 257 -23.71 9.28 -2.10
CA GLN A 257 -23.55 10.71 -2.47
C GLN A 257 -22.10 11.15 -2.32
N LEU A 258 -21.23 10.62 -3.17
CA LEU A 258 -19.82 11.00 -3.17
C LEU A 258 -19.66 12.43 -3.67
N GLY A 259 -19.11 13.32 -2.84
CA GLY A 259 -18.89 14.73 -3.16
C GLY A 259 -17.44 15.14 -3.31
N LEU A 260 -16.54 14.37 -2.69
CA LEU A 260 -15.10 14.66 -2.69
C LEU A 260 -14.28 13.38 -2.77
N ILE A 261 -13.27 13.37 -3.63
CA ILE A 261 -12.22 12.36 -3.65
C ILE A 261 -10.88 13.06 -3.44
N ILE A 262 -10.12 12.60 -2.45
CA ILE A 262 -8.73 13.02 -2.23
C ILE A 262 -7.82 11.82 -2.51
N VAL A 263 -6.81 12.02 -3.36
CA VAL A 263 -5.77 11.02 -3.64
C VAL A 263 -4.44 11.58 -3.13
N ASP A 264 -4.03 11.18 -1.95
CA ASP A 264 -2.76 11.63 -1.37
C ASP A 264 -1.59 10.79 -1.88
N GLU A 265 -0.41 11.40 -1.99
CA GLU A 265 0.76 10.78 -2.63
C GLU A 265 0.40 10.20 -4.02
N GLU A 266 -0.25 11.01 -4.88
CA GLU A 266 -0.85 10.57 -6.15
C GLU A 266 0.12 9.85 -7.10
N HIS A 267 1.42 10.11 -6.93
CA HIS A 267 2.52 9.51 -7.67
C HIS A 267 2.85 8.09 -7.22
N ASP A 268 2.28 7.62 -6.09
CA ASP A 268 2.68 6.33 -5.50
C ASP A 268 2.33 5.15 -6.40
N THR A 269 3.33 4.29 -6.64
CA THR A 269 3.19 3.12 -7.51
C THR A 269 2.20 2.08 -6.99
N SER A 270 1.81 2.09 -5.70
CA SER A 270 0.82 1.18 -5.15
C SER A 270 -0.60 1.43 -5.64
N TYR A 271 -0.85 2.60 -6.24
CA TYR A 271 -2.13 2.87 -6.91
C TYR A 271 -2.34 2.08 -8.20
N LYS A 272 -1.27 1.57 -8.81
CA LYS A 272 -1.38 0.65 -9.95
C LYS A 272 -1.70 -0.77 -9.46
N GLN A 273 -2.80 -1.36 -9.97
CA GLN A 273 -3.14 -2.75 -9.75
C GLN A 273 -2.45 -3.64 -10.80
N HIS A 274 -1.59 -4.53 -10.35
CA HIS A 274 -0.94 -5.50 -11.23
C HIS A 274 -1.74 -6.81 -11.29
N GLU A 275 -2.22 -7.30 -10.16
CA GLU A 275 -3.05 -8.49 -10.01
C GLU A 275 -4.04 -8.30 -8.85
N PRO A 276 -5.27 -8.85 -8.98
CA PRO A 276 -5.88 -9.45 -10.16
C PRO A 276 -6.27 -8.42 -11.23
N ALA A 277 -6.78 -8.87 -12.38
CA ALA A 277 -7.46 -7.99 -13.32
C ALA A 277 -8.76 -7.43 -12.69
N PRO A 278 -9.21 -6.22 -13.12
CA PRO A 278 -8.62 -5.31 -14.09
C PRO A 278 -7.38 -4.57 -13.55
N ARG A 279 -6.39 -4.33 -14.44
CA ARG A 279 -5.13 -3.64 -14.10
C ARG A 279 -5.28 -2.13 -14.20
N TYR A 280 -6.11 -1.54 -13.35
CA TYR A 280 -6.36 -0.10 -13.34
C TYR A 280 -5.32 0.65 -12.49
N HIS A 281 -5.20 1.95 -12.73
CA HIS A 281 -4.51 2.88 -11.86
C HIS A 281 -5.56 3.64 -11.03
N ALA A 282 -5.51 3.55 -9.71
CA ALA A 282 -6.57 4.09 -8.86
C ALA A 282 -6.69 5.61 -8.93
N ARG A 283 -5.58 6.36 -9.09
CA ARG A 283 -5.63 7.81 -9.35
C ARG A 283 -6.47 8.13 -10.59
N ASP A 284 -6.19 7.48 -11.71
CA ASP A 284 -6.87 7.75 -12.97
C ASP A 284 -8.33 7.29 -12.92
N ALA A 285 -8.60 6.16 -12.27
CA ALA A 285 -9.95 5.69 -12.01
C ALA A 285 -10.74 6.61 -11.07
N ALA A 286 -10.06 7.22 -10.07
CA ALA A 286 -10.66 8.20 -9.17
C ALA A 286 -11.08 9.47 -9.92
N ILE A 287 -10.24 9.96 -10.84
CA ILE A 287 -10.57 11.10 -11.69
C ILE A 287 -11.80 10.80 -12.57
N TYR A 288 -11.82 9.62 -13.18
CA TYR A 288 -12.95 9.18 -13.99
C TYR A 288 -14.24 9.06 -13.14
N LEU A 289 -14.16 8.45 -11.97
CA LEU A 289 -15.30 8.34 -11.04
C LEU A 289 -15.81 9.71 -10.58
N ALA A 290 -14.90 10.63 -10.26
CA ALA A 290 -15.26 11.98 -9.85
C ALA A 290 -16.04 12.71 -10.97
N LEU A 291 -15.58 12.60 -12.21
CA LEU A 291 -16.26 13.18 -13.37
C LEU A 291 -17.66 12.57 -13.57
N GLN A 292 -17.81 11.24 -13.43
CA GLN A 292 -19.09 10.56 -13.59
C GLN A 292 -20.11 10.97 -12.50
N LEU A 293 -19.66 11.14 -11.26
CA LEU A 293 -20.50 11.46 -10.11
C LEU A 293 -20.62 12.97 -9.86
N LYS A 294 -19.98 13.80 -10.66
CA LYS A 294 -19.85 15.26 -10.45
C LYS A 294 -19.30 15.58 -9.04
N ALA A 295 -18.37 14.75 -8.57
CA ALA A 295 -17.63 14.95 -7.33
C ALA A 295 -16.36 15.76 -7.58
N ASN A 296 -15.92 16.51 -6.59
CA ASN A 296 -14.64 17.19 -6.63
C ASN A 296 -13.49 16.21 -6.47
N ILE A 297 -12.34 16.47 -7.10
CA ILE A 297 -11.15 15.64 -6.93
C ILE A 297 -9.90 16.47 -6.69
N LEU A 298 -9.16 16.08 -5.65
CA LEU A 298 -7.88 16.64 -5.27
C LEU A 298 -6.80 15.56 -5.33
N LEU A 299 -5.74 15.82 -6.08
CA LEU A 299 -4.53 15.01 -6.12
C LEU A 299 -3.47 15.70 -5.28
N GLY A 300 -3.01 15.09 -4.20
CA GLY A 300 -2.02 15.67 -3.32
C GLY A 300 -0.67 14.98 -3.41
N THR A 301 0.41 15.75 -3.42
CA THR A 301 1.77 15.21 -3.46
C THR A 301 2.83 16.26 -3.13
N ALA A 302 4.02 15.83 -2.73
CA ALA A 302 5.21 16.68 -2.71
C ALA A 302 5.96 16.64 -4.05
N THR A 303 5.91 15.50 -4.72
CA THR A 303 6.64 15.18 -5.95
C THR A 303 5.67 14.63 -6.99
N PRO A 304 5.03 15.50 -7.78
CA PRO A 304 4.02 15.09 -8.76
C PRO A 304 4.51 14.01 -9.72
N SER A 305 3.59 13.15 -10.15
CA SER A 305 3.88 12.28 -11.30
C SER A 305 3.98 13.11 -12.58
N MET A 306 4.82 12.64 -13.51
CA MET A 306 4.97 13.32 -14.80
C MET A 306 3.64 13.47 -15.53
N GLU A 307 2.72 12.50 -15.40
CA GLU A 307 1.40 12.52 -16.01
C GLU A 307 0.50 13.60 -15.43
N SER A 308 0.44 13.71 -14.09
CA SER A 308 -0.41 14.70 -13.42
C SER A 308 0.10 16.12 -13.67
N TYR A 309 1.41 16.32 -13.56
CA TYR A 309 2.00 17.62 -13.80
C TYR A 309 1.89 18.05 -15.28
N TYR A 310 2.07 17.13 -16.22
CA TYR A 310 1.83 17.37 -17.65
C TYR A 310 0.39 17.80 -17.90
N ASN A 311 -0.60 17.17 -17.26
CA ASN A 311 -2.00 17.56 -17.40
C ASN A 311 -2.27 18.97 -16.83
N CYS A 312 -1.54 19.40 -15.78
CA CYS A 312 -1.59 20.80 -15.33
C CYS A 312 -1.03 21.75 -16.38
N LYS A 313 0.14 21.44 -16.95
CA LYS A 313 0.74 22.28 -18.03
C LYS A 313 -0.13 22.35 -19.31
N GLN A 314 -0.99 21.34 -19.52
CA GLN A 314 -1.98 21.33 -20.62
C GLN A 314 -3.32 21.99 -20.24
N GLY A 315 -3.46 22.57 -19.05
CA GLY A 315 -4.69 23.21 -18.57
C GLY A 315 -5.86 22.26 -18.26
N LYS A 316 -5.59 20.94 -18.23
CA LYS A 316 -6.62 19.92 -17.89
C LYS A 316 -6.88 19.85 -16.39
N TYR A 317 -5.86 20.11 -15.58
CA TYR A 317 -5.92 20.20 -14.12
C TYR A 317 -5.43 21.58 -13.69
N ASP A 318 -5.94 22.08 -12.59
CA ASP A 318 -5.39 23.29 -11.99
C ASP A 318 -4.28 22.90 -11.00
N LEU A 319 -3.20 23.67 -10.99
CA LEU A 319 -2.07 23.49 -10.09
C LEU A 319 -2.17 24.48 -8.94
N VAL A 320 -2.18 23.98 -7.71
CA VAL A 320 -2.06 24.76 -6.49
C VAL A 320 -0.79 24.36 -5.77
N SER A 321 0.08 25.33 -5.43
CA SER A 321 1.39 25.04 -4.84
C SER A 321 1.49 25.57 -3.40
N LEU A 322 2.06 24.74 -2.51
CA LEU A 322 2.47 25.11 -1.15
C LEU A 322 3.99 25.04 -1.10
N THR A 323 4.65 26.20 -1.16
CA THR A 323 6.10 26.32 -1.30
C THR A 323 6.84 26.42 0.03
N ALA A 324 6.13 26.58 1.14
CA ALA A 324 6.71 26.68 2.47
C ALA A 324 6.34 25.47 3.34
N ARG A 325 7.22 25.11 4.26
CA ARG A 325 6.92 24.17 5.34
C ARG A 325 6.03 24.85 6.40
N TYR A 326 5.27 24.05 7.13
CA TYR A 326 4.45 24.53 8.23
C TYR A 326 5.35 24.98 9.40
N GLY A 327 5.09 26.16 9.96
CA GLY A 327 5.93 26.78 10.99
C GLY A 327 7.24 27.33 10.41
N ASN A 328 8.29 27.33 11.21
CA ASN A 328 9.61 27.88 10.86
C ASN A 328 10.59 26.84 10.30
N ALA A 329 10.12 25.63 9.96
CA ALA A 329 10.97 24.55 9.50
C ALA A 329 11.59 24.84 8.13
N VAL A 330 12.91 24.66 8.01
CA VAL A 330 13.68 24.87 6.78
C VAL A 330 13.89 23.53 6.06
N LEU A 331 14.07 23.55 4.73
CA LEU A 331 14.43 22.35 3.98
C LEU A 331 15.79 21.81 4.45
N PRO A 332 15.97 20.48 4.51
CA PRO A 332 17.22 19.87 4.95
C PRO A 332 18.33 20.13 3.93
N GLN A 333 19.56 20.23 4.43
CA GLN A 333 20.73 20.30 3.57
C GLN A 333 21.05 18.91 2.99
N THR A 334 21.01 18.77 1.67
CA THR A 334 21.39 17.53 0.99
C THR A 334 22.85 17.58 0.54
N LYS A 335 23.65 16.61 1.04
CA LYS A 335 25.06 16.41 0.66
C LYS A 335 25.23 15.06 -0.02
N ILE A 336 25.94 15.07 -1.14
CA ILE A 336 26.30 13.87 -1.89
C ILE A 336 27.71 13.43 -1.48
N ILE A 337 27.88 12.16 -1.15
CA ILE A 337 29.15 11.56 -0.75
C ILE A 337 29.63 10.63 -1.85
N ASP A 338 30.84 10.89 -2.34
CA ASP A 338 31.51 10.05 -3.33
C ASP A 338 32.19 8.86 -2.65
N ILE A 339 31.59 7.67 -2.78
CA ILE A 339 32.13 6.45 -2.19
C ILE A 339 33.51 6.09 -2.78
N LYS A 340 33.79 6.45 -4.06
CA LYS A 340 35.11 6.17 -4.66
C LYS A 340 36.21 6.94 -3.96
N GLN A 341 35.98 8.22 -3.66
CA GLN A 341 36.91 9.05 -2.90
C GLN A 341 37.13 8.51 -1.49
N GLU A 342 36.07 8.15 -0.79
CA GLU A 342 36.15 7.53 0.54
C GLU A 342 36.92 6.19 0.52
N MET A 343 36.77 5.37 -0.55
CA MET A 343 37.51 4.12 -0.69
C MET A 343 39.00 4.38 -0.93
N VAL A 344 39.37 5.36 -1.76
CA VAL A 344 40.77 5.75 -2.00
C VAL A 344 41.40 6.28 -0.71
N ALA A 345 40.68 7.07 0.05
CA ALA A 345 41.10 7.58 1.36
C ALA A 345 41.12 6.49 2.46
N LYS A 346 40.65 5.27 2.19
CA LYS A 346 40.45 4.16 3.16
C LYS A 346 39.53 4.53 4.31
N THR A 347 38.58 5.44 4.08
CA THR A 347 37.59 5.94 5.05
C THR A 347 36.22 5.30 4.84
N TYR A 348 36.08 4.35 3.91
CA TYR A 348 34.83 3.61 3.66
C TYR A 348 34.80 2.32 4.48
N LEU A 349 34.04 2.36 5.57
CA LEU A 349 34.01 1.31 6.59
C LEU A 349 33.10 0.14 6.19
N ASN A 350 33.61 -1.08 6.34
CA ASN A 350 32.89 -2.35 6.15
C ASN A 350 32.14 -2.45 4.80
N GLY A 351 32.53 -1.66 3.79
CA GLY A 351 31.87 -1.60 2.48
C GLY A 351 30.42 -1.07 2.52
N ILE A 352 30.04 -0.33 3.57
CA ILE A 352 28.67 0.18 3.78
C ILE A 352 28.65 1.67 4.11
N PHE A 353 29.54 2.15 4.98
CA PHE A 353 29.48 3.48 5.56
C PHE A 353 30.71 4.32 5.18
N SER A 354 30.47 5.54 4.73
CA SER A 354 31.52 6.56 4.64
C SER A 354 31.84 7.11 6.02
N GLN A 355 33.07 7.56 6.24
CA GLN A 355 33.46 8.24 7.48
C GLN A 355 32.59 9.47 7.71
N THR A 356 32.34 10.25 6.65
CA THR A 356 31.44 11.41 6.70
C THR A 356 30.06 11.07 7.29
N LEU A 357 29.48 9.91 6.93
CA LEU A 357 28.20 9.48 7.49
C LEU A 357 28.32 9.03 8.94
N ILE A 358 29.39 8.32 9.30
CA ILE A 358 29.65 7.90 10.68
C ILE A 358 29.81 9.09 11.61
N ASP A 359 30.58 10.10 11.19
CA ASP A 359 30.78 11.32 11.97
C ASP A 359 29.45 12.08 12.19
N ALA A 360 28.61 12.17 11.16
CA ALA A 360 27.30 12.79 11.26
C ALA A 360 26.34 12.02 12.18
N ILE A 361 26.36 10.68 12.16
CA ILE A 361 25.61 9.85 13.10
C ILE A 361 26.08 10.10 14.52
N GLN A 362 27.38 10.12 14.76
CA GLN A 362 27.96 10.38 16.07
C GLN A 362 27.52 11.75 16.61
N GLN A 363 27.59 12.81 15.80
CA GLN A 363 27.13 14.13 16.18
C GLN A 363 25.64 14.15 16.52
N SER A 364 24.81 13.46 15.72
CA SER A 364 23.38 13.37 15.98
C SER A 364 23.08 12.71 17.34
N ILE A 365 23.80 11.60 17.65
CA ILE A 365 23.63 10.89 18.93
C ILE A 365 24.09 11.77 20.12
N ILE A 366 25.22 12.47 19.99
CA ILE A 366 25.73 13.38 21.03
C ILE A 366 24.70 14.48 21.36
N HIS A 367 24.00 14.97 20.33
CA HIS A 367 22.97 16.01 20.49
C HIS A 367 21.57 15.42 20.80
N HIS A 368 21.45 14.17 21.18
CA HIS A 368 20.17 13.46 21.44
C HIS A 368 19.16 13.56 20.30
N LYS A 369 19.65 13.61 19.06
CA LYS A 369 18.82 13.61 17.86
C LYS A 369 18.75 12.21 17.24
N GLN A 370 17.64 11.95 16.55
CA GLN A 370 17.41 10.65 15.91
C GLN A 370 17.94 10.60 14.48
N VAL A 371 18.29 9.40 14.06
CA VAL A 371 18.86 9.11 12.73
C VAL A 371 18.00 8.09 12.01
N ILE A 372 17.77 8.32 10.72
CA ILE A 372 17.20 7.33 9.80
C ILE A 372 18.27 6.88 8.82
N LEU A 373 18.52 5.58 8.74
CA LEU A 373 19.34 4.98 7.69
C LEU A 373 18.43 4.28 6.68
N PHE A 374 18.38 4.85 5.48
CA PHE A 374 17.55 4.36 4.40
C PHE A 374 18.34 3.46 3.45
N GLN A 375 17.83 2.26 3.24
CA GLN A 375 18.32 1.31 2.24
C GLN A 375 17.20 0.93 1.27
N ASN A 376 17.38 1.17 -0.02
CA ASN A 376 16.40 0.71 -1.00
C ASN A 376 16.53 -0.81 -1.21
N ARG A 377 15.62 -1.57 -0.56
CA ARG A 377 15.64 -3.04 -0.58
C ARG A 377 15.01 -3.67 -1.83
N ARG A 378 14.28 -2.94 -2.65
CA ARG A 378 13.68 -3.51 -3.86
C ARG A 378 14.77 -3.84 -4.89
N GLY A 379 15.34 -5.05 -4.77
CA GLY A 379 16.32 -5.59 -5.69
C GLY A 379 17.48 -6.35 -5.07
N TYR A 380 17.63 -6.37 -3.74
CA TYR A 380 18.71 -7.13 -3.07
C TYR A 380 18.19 -7.90 -1.85
N ALA A 381 17.60 -9.02 -2.16
CA ALA A 381 17.54 -10.11 -1.23
C ALA A 381 18.95 -10.69 -1.03
N PRO A 382 19.38 -11.06 0.17
CA PRO A 382 20.66 -11.73 0.36
C PRO A 382 20.68 -12.98 -0.52
N PHE A 383 21.68 -13.07 -1.35
CA PHE A 383 21.91 -14.25 -2.20
C PHE A 383 23.23 -14.87 -1.83
N VAL A 384 23.35 -16.15 -2.06
CA VAL A 384 24.64 -16.83 -1.95
C VAL A 384 25.35 -16.81 -3.29
N GLN A 385 26.66 -16.60 -3.28
CA GLN A 385 27.48 -16.56 -4.47
C GLN A 385 28.75 -17.36 -4.24
N CYS A 386 29.15 -18.11 -5.25
CA CYS A 386 30.45 -18.74 -5.25
C CYS A 386 31.54 -17.68 -5.44
N GLU A 387 32.51 -17.61 -4.52
CA GLU A 387 33.61 -16.64 -4.61
C GLU A 387 34.59 -16.95 -5.73
N LEU A 388 34.66 -18.22 -6.14
CA LEU A 388 35.61 -18.65 -7.19
C LEU A 388 35.08 -18.36 -8.60
N CYS A 389 33.85 -18.74 -8.94
CA CYS A 389 33.29 -18.63 -10.30
C CYS A 389 32.14 -17.62 -10.45
N GLY A 390 31.70 -16.98 -9.37
CA GLY A 390 30.61 -16.01 -9.40
C GLY A 390 29.22 -16.61 -9.55
N TRP A 391 29.06 -17.93 -9.57
CA TRP A 391 27.78 -18.58 -9.71
C TRP A 391 26.82 -18.24 -8.57
N VAL A 392 25.54 -18.02 -8.92
CA VAL A 392 24.44 -17.71 -7.99
C VAL A 392 23.32 -18.73 -8.18
N PRO A 393 22.78 -19.35 -7.10
CA PRO A 393 21.64 -20.26 -7.20
C PRO A 393 20.41 -19.60 -7.79
N GLN A 394 19.79 -20.26 -8.76
CA GLN A 394 18.57 -19.78 -9.39
C GLN A 394 17.37 -20.64 -9.03
N CYS A 395 16.18 -20.06 -9.11
CA CYS A 395 14.95 -20.78 -8.91
C CYS A 395 14.66 -21.76 -10.07
N LYS A 396 14.30 -22.99 -9.75
CA LYS A 396 13.94 -24.00 -10.77
C LYS A 396 12.68 -23.62 -11.58
N ASN A 397 11.79 -22.80 -11.03
CA ASN A 397 10.50 -22.44 -11.61
C ASN A 397 10.48 -20.99 -12.18
N CYS A 398 11.48 -20.18 -11.84
CA CYS A 398 11.56 -18.76 -12.21
C CYS A 398 13.01 -18.44 -12.59
N ASP A 399 13.21 -17.57 -13.57
CA ASP A 399 14.57 -17.13 -13.95
C ASP A 399 15.02 -15.97 -13.07
N VAL A 400 15.09 -16.23 -11.76
CA VAL A 400 15.52 -15.28 -10.74
C VAL A 400 16.43 -15.96 -9.74
N SER A 401 17.37 -15.21 -9.20
CA SER A 401 18.21 -15.68 -8.11
C SER A 401 17.40 -15.97 -6.86
N LEU A 402 17.77 -17.05 -6.16
CA LEU A 402 17.19 -17.39 -4.87
C LEU A 402 17.71 -16.46 -3.80
N THR A 403 16.82 -16.10 -2.89
CA THR A 403 17.11 -15.25 -1.73
C THR A 403 17.49 -16.10 -0.53
N TYR A 404 18.58 -15.79 0.12
CA TYR A 404 18.98 -16.43 1.36
C TYR A 404 18.27 -15.80 2.58
N HIS A 405 17.63 -16.62 3.38
CA HIS A 405 16.97 -16.23 4.63
C HIS A 405 17.77 -16.76 5.83
N LYS A 406 18.56 -15.90 6.47
CA LYS A 406 19.43 -16.24 7.59
C LYS A 406 18.66 -16.85 8.79
N SER A 407 17.43 -16.40 9.04
CA SER A 407 16.61 -16.89 10.14
C SER A 407 16.15 -18.35 10.01
N THR A 408 16.07 -18.87 8.78
CA THR A 408 15.65 -20.25 8.48
C THR A 408 16.75 -21.08 7.82
N ASP A 409 17.89 -20.46 7.52
CA ASP A 409 19.02 -21.04 6.77
C ASP A 409 18.60 -21.68 5.43
N GLN A 410 17.67 -21.02 4.74
CA GLN A 410 17.06 -21.51 3.50
C GLN A 410 17.17 -20.48 2.37
N LEU A 411 17.13 -20.99 1.16
CA LEU A 411 17.00 -20.20 -0.07
C LEU A 411 15.54 -20.17 -0.52
N HIS A 412 14.98 -18.97 -0.72
CA HIS A 412 13.59 -18.80 -1.13
C HIS A 412 13.47 -18.04 -2.44
N CYS A 413 12.52 -18.41 -3.27
CA CYS A 413 12.10 -17.63 -4.42
C CYS A 413 10.92 -16.72 -4.06
N HIS A 414 11.09 -15.41 -4.16
CA HIS A 414 10.01 -14.45 -3.85
C HIS A 414 8.89 -14.36 -4.90
N TYR A 415 9.06 -15.02 -6.06
CA TYR A 415 8.03 -15.07 -7.09
C TYR A 415 7.08 -16.26 -6.94
N CYS A 416 7.63 -17.45 -6.66
CA CYS A 416 6.81 -18.68 -6.56
C CYS A 416 6.80 -19.30 -5.16
N ASN A 417 7.49 -18.70 -4.20
CA ASN A 417 7.65 -19.17 -2.81
C ASN A 417 8.29 -20.57 -2.67
N THR A 418 8.99 -21.06 -3.70
CA THR A 418 9.77 -22.30 -3.60
C THR A 418 10.90 -22.09 -2.59
N LYS A 419 11.06 -23.07 -1.70
CA LYS A 419 12.12 -23.11 -0.69
C LYS A 419 13.09 -24.24 -1.00
N SER A 420 14.37 -24.01 -0.77
CA SER A 420 15.43 -25.02 -0.85
C SER A 420 16.45 -24.84 0.28
N PRO A 421 17.12 -25.90 0.72
CA PRO A 421 18.18 -25.78 1.70
C PRO A 421 19.34 -24.92 1.16
N LEU A 422 20.17 -24.39 2.05
CA LEU A 422 21.38 -23.68 1.68
C LEU A 422 22.33 -24.61 0.94
N ILE A 423 22.80 -24.16 -0.22
CA ILE A 423 23.75 -24.92 -1.06
C ILE A 423 25.15 -24.71 -0.49
N GLN A 424 25.85 -25.78 -0.20
CA GLN A 424 27.23 -25.76 0.35
C GLN A 424 28.30 -25.95 -0.71
N ILE A 425 27.94 -26.56 -1.84
CA ILE A 425 28.85 -26.85 -2.95
C ILE A 425 28.34 -26.15 -4.21
N CYS A 426 29.20 -25.43 -4.90
CA CYS A 426 28.85 -24.74 -6.13
C CYS A 426 28.47 -25.73 -7.23
N MET A 427 27.24 -25.59 -7.76
CA MET A 427 26.73 -26.46 -8.82
C MET A 427 27.43 -26.23 -10.17
N ALA A 428 28.16 -25.11 -10.34
CA ALA A 428 28.85 -24.78 -11.57
C ALA A 428 30.33 -25.23 -11.58
N CYS A 429 31.07 -25.10 -10.46
CA CYS A 429 32.51 -25.39 -10.42
C CYS A 429 32.95 -26.36 -9.32
N GLY A 430 32.02 -26.90 -8.53
CA GLY A 430 32.32 -27.85 -7.44
C GLY A 430 32.99 -27.26 -6.19
N SER A 431 33.24 -25.95 -6.14
CA SER A 431 33.88 -25.28 -5.01
C SER A 431 32.94 -25.21 -3.78
N ASN A 432 33.51 -25.33 -2.58
CA ASN A 432 32.83 -25.10 -1.32
C ASN A 432 32.87 -23.63 -0.84
N GLN A 433 33.46 -22.72 -1.65
CA GLN A 433 33.55 -21.29 -1.32
C GLN A 433 32.27 -20.54 -1.68
N ILE A 434 31.16 -20.95 -1.08
CA ILE A 434 29.89 -20.28 -1.24
C ILE A 434 29.67 -19.36 -0.03
N LYS A 435 29.50 -18.06 -0.28
CA LYS A 435 29.25 -17.08 0.77
C LYS A 435 27.93 -16.34 0.54
N ALA A 436 27.24 -16.09 1.62
CA ALA A 436 26.08 -15.21 1.61
C ALA A 436 26.56 -13.75 1.48
N LYS A 437 26.24 -13.14 0.35
CA LYS A 437 26.44 -11.69 0.14
C LYS A 437 25.15 -10.97 0.50
N SER A 438 25.04 -10.49 1.73
CA SER A 438 23.91 -9.71 2.21
C SER A 438 24.28 -8.23 2.28
N PHE A 439 23.50 -7.39 1.62
CA PHE A 439 23.46 -5.95 1.86
C PHE A 439 22.03 -5.54 2.29
N GLY A 440 21.37 -6.39 3.06
CA GLY A 440 20.05 -6.09 3.63
C GLY A 440 20.13 -5.19 4.86
N THR A 441 19.00 -4.67 5.29
CA THR A 441 18.84 -3.89 6.53
C THR A 441 19.38 -4.61 7.77
N GLU A 442 19.41 -5.94 7.77
CA GLU A 442 19.95 -6.77 8.83
C GLU A 442 21.46 -6.57 9.03
N LYS A 443 22.23 -6.61 7.92
CA LYS A 443 23.67 -6.35 7.99
C LYS A 443 23.98 -4.91 8.38
N ILE A 444 23.19 -3.96 7.92
CA ILE A 444 23.34 -2.55 8.29
C ILE A 444 23.11 -2.38 9.80
N GLU A 445 22.06 -3.01 10.35
CA GLU A 445 21.78 -3.01 11.79
C GLU A 445 22.92 -3.64 12.59
N GLU A 446 23.44 -4.80 12.16
CA GLU A 446 24.57 -5.50 12.83
C GLU A 446 25.84 -4.63 12.83
N GLU A 447 26.20 -4.03 11.70
CA GLU A 447 27.43 -3.22 11.58
C GLU A 447 27.31 -1.89 12.34
N ILE A 448 26.15 -1.22 12.32
CA ILE A 448 25.92 0.02 13.08
C ILE A 448 25.97 -0.25 14.60
N LYS A 449 25.45 -1.38 15.07
CA LYS A 449 25.55 -1.77 16.49
C LYS A 449 26.99 -2.02 16.94
N LYS A 450 27.87 -2.48 16.05
CA LYS A 450 29.30 -2.64 16.36
C LYS A 450 30.02 -1.29 16.46
N ILE A 451 29.66 -0.33 15.58
CA ILE A 451 30.27 1.00 15.56
C ILE A 451 29.74 1.85 16.75
N PHE A 452 28.45 1.74 17.06
CA PHE A 452 27.78 2.48 18.12
C PHE A 452 27.12 1.53 19.14
N PRO A 453 27.91 0.87 20.03
CA PRO A 453 27.37 -0.16 20.93
C PRO A 453 26.38 0.37 21.97
N HIS A 454 26.41 1.67 22.26
CA HIS A 454 25.51 2.32 23.22
C HIS A 454 24.26 2.89 22.57
N ALA A 455 24.18 2.93 21.24
CA ALA A 455 23.00 3.44 20.53
C ALA A 455 21.90 2.39 20.45
N ARG A 456 20.65 2.81 20.65
CA ARG A 456 19.46 1.96 20.50
C ARG A 456 19.08 1.89 19.04
N VAL A 457 19.52 0.83 18.36
CA VAL A 457 19.33 0.61 16.93
C VAL A 457 18.19 -0.38 16.70
N GLN A 458 17.23 0.00 15.86
CA GLN A 458 16.09 -0.85 15.50
C GLN A 458 15.90 -0.93 13.99
N ARG A 459 15.60 -2.14 13.51
CA ARG A 459 15.25 -2.38 12.11
C ARG A 459 13.75 -2.19 11.87
N PHE A 460 13.42 -1.51 10.75
CA PHE A 460 12.07 -1.22 10.33
C PHE A 460 11.84 -1.60 8.87
N ASP A 461 11.63 -2.87 8.62
CA ASP A 461 11.34 -3.42 7.31
C ASP A 461 10.22 -4.47 7.37
N TRP A 462 9.74 -4.91 6.20
CA TRP A 462 8.62 -5.85 6.09
C TRP A 462 8.88 -7.18 6.82
N ASP A 463 10.10 -7.69 6.81
CA ASP A 463 10.43 -8.98 7.42
C ASP A 463 10.52 -8.88 8.95
N SER A 464 11.04 -7.77 9.46
CA SER A 464 11.11 -7.52 10.90
C SER A 464 9.74 -7.25 11.54
N LEU A 465 8.75 -6.85 10.73
CA LEU A 465 7.44 -6.35 11.17
C LEU A 465 6.25 -7.25 10.78
N LYS A 466 6.49 -8.52 10.50
CA LYS A 466 5.41 -9.50 10.15
C LYS A 466 4.35 -9.65 11.23
N ILE A 467 4.69 -9.36 12.48
CA ILE A 467 3.78 -9.37 13.62
C ILE A 467 3.05 -8.01 13.66
N LYS A 468 1.73 -8.02 13.51
CA LYS A 468 0.86 -6.83 13.39
C LYS A 468 1.13 -5.75 14.46
N ASN A 469 1.42 -6.14 15.69
CA ASN A 469 1.64 -5.20 16.80
C ASN A 469 3.06 -4.61 16.82
N LYS A 470 4.06 -5.29 16.27
CA LYS A 470 5.46 -4.83 16.27
C LYS A 470 5.66 -3.57 15.43
N TYR A 471 4.90 -3.42 14.34
CA TYR A 471 4.92 -2.21 13.51
C TYR A 471 4.51 -0.97 14.32
N ILE A 472 3.38 -1.05 15.00
CA ILE A 472 2.82 0.06 15.79
C ILE A 472 3.73 0.37 16.97
N GLU A 473 4.23 -0.68 17.63
CA GLU A 473 5.13 -0.53 18.79
C GLU A 473 6.45 0.15 18.42
N THR A 474 7.09 -0.25 17.30
CA THR A 474 8.35 0.37 16.86
C THR A 474 8.16 1.85 16.53
N ILE A 475 7.05 2.23 15.88
CA ILE A 475 6.73 3.65 15.61
C ILE A 475 6.61 4.42 16.92
N ARG A 476 5.84 3.90 17.88
CA ARG A 476 5.63 4.52 19.19
C ARG A 476 6.94 4.69 19.96
N GLN A 477 7.80 3.68 19.96
CA GLN A 477 9.13 3.74 20.60
C GLN A 477 10.02 4.79 19.94
N PHE A 478 9.98 4.91 18.62
CA PHE A 478 10.74 5.92 17.90
C PHE A 478 10.20 7.34 18.16
N GLU A 479 8.88 7.54 18.17
CA GLU A 479 8.24 8.80 18.56
C GLU A 479 8.62 9.23 19.99
N LYS A 480 8.75 8.28 20.91
CA LYS A 480 9.15 8.53 22.31
C LYS A 480 10.66 8.65 22.52
N GLN A 481 11.44 8.67 21.44
CA GLN A 481 12.92 8.70 21.51
C GLN A 481 13.53 7.50 22.28
N GLU A 482 12.84 6.37 22.30
CA GLU A 482 13.38 5.12 22.87
C GLU A 482 14.30 4.39 21.88
N ILE A 483 14.37 4.85 20.62
CA ILE A 483 15.24 4.38 19.54
C ILE A 483 16.02 5.57 18.98
N ASP A 484 17.34 5.43 18.86
CA ASP A 484 18.23 6.50 18.36
C ASP A 484 18.43 6.39 16.84
N ILE A 485 18.59 5.17 16.33
CA ILE A 485 18.84 4.91 14.91
C ILE A 485 17.80 3.93 14.37
N LEU A 486 17.05 4.37 13.37
CA LEU A 486 16.09 3.54 12.66
C LEU A 486 16.65 3.13 11.29
N VAL A 487 16.88 1.83 11.09
CA VAL A 487 17.36 1.28 9.83
C VAL A 487 16.20 0.72 9.04
N GLY A 488 15.89 1.28 7.88
CA GLY A 488 14.70 0.86 7.17
C GLY A 488 14.73 0.96 5.65
N THR A 489 13.61 0.51 5.08
CA THR A 489 13.34 0.56 3.64
C THR A 489 12.28 1.63 3.34
N GLN A 490 11.60 1.55 2.23
CA GLN A 490 10.50 2.47 1.86
C GLN A 490 9.43 2.66 2.96
N MET A 491 9.33 1.74 3.92
CA MET A 491 8.37 1.85 5.03
C MET A 491 8.69 3.00 5.99
N VAL A 492 9.97 3.37 6.14
CA VAL A 492 10.39 4.49 7.00
C VAL A 492 10.05 5.84 6.36
N VAL A 493 9.95 5.84 5.03
CA VAL A 493 9.80 7.06 4.24
C VAL A 493 8.35 7.50 4.09
N LYS A 494 7.40 6.55 4.07
CA LYS A 494 6.01 6.80 3.71
C LYS A 494 5.09 6.92 4.94
N GLY A 495 4.31 8.00 4.98
CA GLY A 495 3.18 8.18 5.91
C GLY A 495 3.54 8.32 7.39
N LEU A 496 4.81 8.46 7.74
CA LEU A 496 5.27 8.66 9.12
C LEU A 496 5.81 10.07 9.32
N ASP A 497 5.56 10.64 10.47
CA ASP A 497 6.01 11.96 10.86
C ASP A 497 6.83 11.86 12.15
N PHE A 498 8.12 12.24 12.10
CA PHE A 498 9.03 12.17 13.22
C PHE A 498 9.68 13.53 13.47
N GLU A 499 9.45 14.09 14.63
CA GLU A 499 9.88 15.46 14.97
C GLU A 499 11.37 15.58 15.29
N HIS A 500 12.00 14.51 15.80
CA HIS A 500 13.36 14.54 16.34
C HIS A 500 14.44 14.01 15.39
N VAL A 501 14.06 13.68 14.14
CA VAL A 501 14.99 13.20 13.12
C VAL A 501 15.77 14.37 12.54
N ASN A 502 17.09 14.42 12.81
CA ASN A 502 17.98 15.43 12.28
C ASN A 502 18.81 14.94 11.08
N LEU A 503 19.16 13.65 11.06
CA LEU A 503 19.99 13.05 10.01
C LEU A 503 19.26 11.94 9.28
N VAL A 504 19.33 11.98 7.95
CA VAL A 504 18.94 10.87 7.09
C VAL A 504 20.12 10.43 6.23
N GLY A 505 20.56 9.19 6.41
CA GLY A 505 21.60 8.57 5.59
C GLY A 505 20.99 7.66 4.53
N VAL A 506 21.25 7.94 3.25
CA VAL A 506 20.83 7.10 2.11
C VAL A 506 22.00 6.23 1.69
N LEU A 507 21.84 4.92 1.83
CA LEU A 507 22.87 3.94 1.52
C LEU A 507 22.68 3.37 0.10
N SER A 508 23.76 3.34 -0.70
CA SER A 508 23.77 2.74 -2.05
C SER A 508 22.69 3.27 -3.00
N ALA A 509 22.60 4.59 -3.16
CA ALA A 509 21.58 5.23 -4.01
C ALA A 509 21.76 4.93 -5.51
N ASP A 510 22.95 4.46 -5.98
CA ASP A 510 23.18 4.06 -7.38
C ASP A 510 22.13 3.07 -7.90
N LYS A 511 21.63 2.18 -7.04
CA LYS A 511 20.61 1.20 -7.42
C LYS A 511 19.25 1.82 -7.75
N LEU A 512 18.93 2.96 -7.15
CA LEU A 512 17.74 3.72 -7.50
C LEU A 512 17.83 4.27 -8.93
N LEU A 513 19.04 4.57 -9.39
CA LEU A 513 19.33 5.23 -10.66
C LEU A 513 19.62 4.22 -11.81
N SER A 514 19.78 2.93 -11.50
CA SER A 514 20.26 1.93 -12.47
C SER A 514 19.20 0.92 -12.91
N TYR A 515 17.93 1.09 -12.50
CA TYR A 515 16.88 0.14 -12.88
C TYR A 515 16.47 0.36 -14.36
N PRO A 516 16.34 -0.70 -15.18
CA PRO A 516 16.01 -0.58 -16.61
C PRO A 516 14.51 -0.30 -16.82
N ASP A 517 14.06 0.90 -16.48
CA ASP A 517 12.67 1.37 -16.64
C ASP A 517 12.73 2.85 -17.03
N PHE A 518 11.90 3.28 -17.98
CA PHE A 518 11.84 4.68 -18.40
C PHE A 518 11.43 5.64 -17.29
N ARG A 519 10.81 5.15 -16.21
CA ARG A 519 10.43 5.91 -15.00
C ARG A 519 11.54 5.94 -13.95
N VAL A 520 12.72 5.42 -14.23
CA VAL A 520 13.79 5.27 -13.21
C VAL A 520 14.15 6.59 -12.55
N ASN A 521 14.35 7.65 -13.35
CA ASN A 521 14.68 8.98 -12.85
C ASN A 521 13.55 9.60 -12.03
N GLU A 522 12.31 9.48 -12.53
CA GLU A 522 11.11 9.95 -11.82
C GLU A 522 10.99 9.28 -10.45
N ARG A 523 11.08 7.95 -10.39
CA ARG A 523 10.97 7.19 -9.14
C ARG A 523 12.12 7.48 -8.19
N ALA A 524 13.34 7.66 -8.71
CA ALA A 524 14.50 8.01 -7.90
C ALA A 524 14.36 9.40 -7.31
N PHE A 525 13.94 10.40 -8.10
CA PHE A 525 13.66 11.75 -7.63
C PHE A 525 12.61 11.73 -6.52
N GLN A 526 11.45 11.13 -6.78
CA GLN A 526 10.35 11.04 -5.82
C GLN A 526 10.78 10.37 -4.51
N MET A 527 11.54 9.28 -4.59
CA MET A 527 12.02 8.55 -3.43
C MET A 527 13.00 9.39 -2.61
N LEU A 528 14.00 10.00 -3.25
CA LEU A 528 15.03 10.76 -2.56
C LEU A 528 14.47 12.06 -1.96
N GLU A 529 13.54 12.73 -2.62
CA GLU A 529 12.84 13.89 -2.06
C GLU A 529 11.96 13.51 -0.86
N GLN A 530 11.25 12.38 -0.92
CA GLN A 530 10.46 11.90 0.23
C GLN A 530 11.35 11.53 1.42
N VAL A 531 12.48 10.88 1.17
CA VAL A 531 13.48 10.53 2.19
C VAL A 531 14.07 11.80 2.80
N SER A 532 14.47 12.77 1.96
CA SER A 532 15.01 14.05 2.39
C SER A 532 14.02 14.80 3.27
N GLY A 533 12.75 14.76 2.93
CA GLY A 533 11.69 15.42 3.70
C GLY A 533 11.49 14.89 5.13
N ARG A 534 12.18 13.81 5.53
CA ARG A 534 12.11 13.27 6.91
C ARG A 534 13.08 13.96 7.88
N ALA A 535 14.09 14.66 7.40
CA ALA A 535 15.04 15.39 8.23
C ALA A 535 14.56 16.82 8.50
N GLY A 536 14.81 17.33 9.73
CA GLY A 536 14.65 18.74 10.10
C GLY A 536 13.21 19.22 10.09
N ARG A 537 12.38 18.79 11.04
CA ARG A 537 10.96 19.17 11.11
C ARG A 537 10.61 20.19 12.21
N LYS A 538 11.49 20.39 13.15
CA LYS A 538 11.46 21.47 14.14
C LYS A 538 12.66 22.40 13.90
N ASP A 539 12.86 23.33 14.72
CA ASP A 539 13.77 24.49 14.67
C ASP A 539 15.21 24.26 14.17
N ASP A 540 15.62 23.02 13.92
CA ASP A 540 16.94 22.66 13.41
C ASP A 540 16.91 22.34 11.91
N GLN A 541 17.88 22.83 11.17
CA GLN A 541 18.10 22.42 9.78
C GLN A 541 18.59 20.98 9.73
N GLY A 542 17.75 20.07 9.23
CA GLY A 542 18.11 18.65 9.06
C GLY A 542 19.18 18.45 7.98
N GLN A 543 19.86 17.31 8.05
CA GLN A 543 20.88 16.92 7.10
C GLN A 543 20.51 15.61 6.39
N VAL A 544 20.78 15.55 5.09
CA VAL A 544 20.62 14.35 4.26
C VAL A 544 21.95 14.00 3.59
N LEU A 545 22.45 12.81 3.87
CA LEU A 545 23.68 12.31 3.30
C LEU A 545 23.40 11.17 2.32
N ILE A 546 23.71 11.36 1.04
CA ILE A 546 23.45 10.39 -0.01
C ILE A 546 24.77 9.79 -0.49
N GLN A 547 24.98 8.51 -0.22
CA GLN A 547 26.18 7.77 -0.64
C GLN A 547 26.00 7.17 -2.04
N LEU A 548 26.91 7.48 -2.95
CA LEU A 548 26.89 7.08 -4.37
C LEU A 548 28.28 6.77 -4.89
N PHE A 549 28.37 5.83 -5.83
CA PHE A 549 29.54 5.60 -6.68
C PHE A 549 29.56 6.51 -7.91
N ASN A 550 28.37 6.80 -8.48
CA ASN A 550 28.24 7.68 -9.65
C ASN A 550 27.71 9.05 -9.26
N THR A 551 28.59 9.93 -8.83
CA THR A 551 28.26 11.30 -8.41
C THR A 551 28.02 12.27 -9.57
N GLN A 552 28.22 11.82 -10.82
CA GLN A 552 28.02 12.63 -12.03
C GLN A 552 26.62 12.48 -12.65
N HIS A 553 25.73 11.71 -12.00
CA HIS A 553 24.39 11.50 -12.54
C HIS A 553 23.58 12.82 -12.55
N PRO A 554 23.01 13.24 -13.70
CA PRO A 554 22.36 14.56 -13.83
C PRO A 554 21.22 14.82 -12.83
N LEU A 555 20.51 13.75 -12.42
CA LEU A 555 19.42 13.83 -11.45
C LEU A 555 19.85 14.43 -10.11
N LEU A 556 21.08 14.22 -9.69
CA LEU A 556 21.60 14.64 -8.39
C LEU A 556 21.64 16.17 -8.24
N HIS A 557 21.78 16.90 -9.34
CA HIS A 557 21.69 18.36 -9.35
C HIS A 557 20.31 18.84 -8.91
N TYR A 558 19.26 18.24 -9.46
CA TYR A 558 17.87 18.60 -9.13
C TYR A 558 17.50 18.20 -7.70
N ILE A 559 17.95 17.04 -7.22
CA ILE A 559 17.73 16.58 -5.85
C ILE A 559 18.42 17.49 -4.85
N LYS A 560 19.68 17.89 -5.10
CA LYS A 560 20.42 18.78 -4.21
C LYS A 560 19.77 20.13 -4.03
N ASN A 561 19.12 20.63 -5.08
CA ASN A 561 18.47 21.95 -5.10
C ASN A 561 16.96 21.89 -4.86
N HIS A 562 16.38 20.70 -4.63
CA HIS A 562 14.93 20.48 -4.53
C HIS A 562 14.15 21.04 -5.76
N ASP A 563 14.78 20.98 -6.95
CA ASP A 563 14.28 21.56 -8.19
C ASP A 563 13.44 20.55 -8.98
N PHE A 564 12.16 20.45 -8.64
CA PHE A 564 11.22 19.61 -9.37
C PHE A 564 10.94 20.16 -10.78
N GLU A 565 10.83 21.48 -10.96
CA GLU A 565 10.47 22.07 -12.26
C GLU A 565 11.58 21.82 -13.31
N GLY A 566 12.84 22.06 -12.92
CA GLY A 566 13.99 21.78 -13.82
C GLY A 566 14.10 20.29 -14.13
N PHE A 567 13.86 19.41 -13.15
CA PHE A 567 13.80 17.97 -13.36
C PHE A 567 12.67 17.59 -14.34
N TYR A 568 11.46 18.13 -14.13
CA TYR A 568 10.31 17.86 -15.00
C TYR A 568 10.61 18.25 -16.44
N GLN A 569 11.17 19.44 -16.68
CA GLN A 569 11.46 19.92 -18.03
C GLN A 569 12.45 18.98 -18.73
N LYS A 570 13.50 18.57 -18.04
CA LYS A 570 14.49 17.62 -18.59
C LYS A 570 13.88 16.26 -18.91
N GLU A 571 13.10 15.72 -17.97
CA GLU A 571 12.48 14.40 -18.12
C GLU A 571 11.42 14.38 -19.22
N ILE A 572 10.61 15.45 -19.34
CA ILE A 572 9.56 15.49 -20.36
C ILE A 572 10.13 15.59 -21.78
N ASP A 573 11.27 16.24 -21.95
CA ASP A 573 11.95 16.30 -23.26
C ASP A 573 12.48 14.92 -23.66
N ILE A 574 13.06 14.16 -22.72
CA ILE A 574 13.46 12.76 -22.95
C ILE A 574 12.24 11.92 -23.35
N ARG A 575 11.10 12.10 -22.65
CA ARG A 575 9.89 11.34 -22.97
C ARG A 575 9.26 11.71 -24.32
N LYS A 576 9.43 12.94 -24.77
CA LYS A 576 9.06 13.34 -26.14
C LYS A 576 9.93 12.66 -27.17
N GLU A 577 11.24 12.70 -26.99
CA GLU A 577 12.21 12.09 -27.87
C GLU A 577 12.00 10.58 -28.04
N PHE A 578 11.82 9.87 -26.94
CA PHE A 578 11.66 8.42 -26.94
C PHE A 578 10.21 7.91 -26.97
N LEU A 579 9.22 8.80 -27.13
CA LEU A 579 7.81 8.47 -27.18
C LEU A 579 7.38 7.65 -25.94
N TYR A 580 7.50 8.23 -24.75
CA TYR A 580 7.01 7.63 -23.50
C TYR A 580 5.81 8.41 -22.92
N PRO A 581 4.99 7.80 -22.05
CA PRO A 581 3.98 8.52 -21.29
C PRO A 581 4.61 9.72 -20.51
N PRO A 582 3.94 10.88 -20.46
CA PRO A 582 2.57 11.17 -20.86
C PRO A 582 2.37 11.58 -22.32
N ILE A 583 3.38 11.55 -23.18
CA ILE A 583 3.29 12.00 -24.58
C ILE A 583 2.45 11.02 -25.40
N VAL A 584 2.69 9.74 -25.23
CA VAL A 584 1.95 8.64 -25.86
C VAL A 584 1.31 7.75 -24.81
N ARG A 585 0.46 6.80 -25.24
CA ARG A 585 0.04 5.66 -24.43
C ARG A 585 0.95 4.47 -24.68
N LEU A 586 1.31 3.81 -23.61
CA LEU A 586 2.08 2.58 -23.63
C LEU A 586 1.14 1.40 -23.35
N ILE A 587 1.07 0.44 -24.26
CA ILE A 587 0.26 -0.77 -24.09
C ILE A 587 1.20 -1.95 -24.15
N ARG A 588 1.27 -2.72 -23.07
CA ARG A 588 2.06 -3.94 -22.96
C ARG A 588 1.13 -5.13 -23.06
N ILE A 589 1.37 -6.00 -24.04
CA ILE A 589 0.69 -7.28 -24.17
C ILE A 589 1.66 -8.34 -23.68
N VAL A 590 1.22 -9.12 -22.69
CA VAL A 590 2.02 -10.17 -22.08
C VAL A 590 1.40 -11.53 -22.38
N LEU A 591 2.19 -12.41 -22.96
CA LEU A 591 1.80 -13.79 -23.27
C LEU A 591 2.55 -14.74 -22.32
N LYS A 592 1.85 -15.77 -21.83
CA LYS A 592 2.42 -16.77 -20.90
C LYS A 592 2.01 -18.17 -21.28
N HIS A 593 2.97 -19.09 -21.31
CA HIS A 593 2.70 -20.52 -21.51
C HIS A 593 3.75 -21.39 -20.80
N LYS A 594 3.42 -22.65 -20.52
CA LYS A 594 4.35 -23.61 -19.88
C LYS A 594 5.47 -24.09 -20.82
N GLN A 595 5.30 -23.97 -22.13
CA GLN A 595 6.25 -24.33 -23.16
C GLN A 595 6.75 -23.06 -23.86
N ALA A 596 8.09 -22.90 -23.93
CA ALA A 596 8.73 -21.71 -24.50
C ALA A 596 8.39 -21.53 -26.00
N ASP A 597 8.43 -22.62 -26.77
CA ASP A 597 8.16 -22.56 -28.22
C ASP A 597 6.74 -22.12 -28.54
N ILE A 598 5.74 -22.55 -27.72
CA ILE A 598 4.33 -22.19 -27.93
C ILE A 598 4.12 -20.70 -27.65
N VAL A 599 4.67 -20.17 -26.55
CA VAL A 599 4.52 -18.74 -26.23
C VAL A 599 5.23 -17.88 -27.26
N LYS A 600 6.41 -18.30 -27.75
CA LYS A 600 7.17 -17.60 -28.78
C LYS A 600 6.39 -17.52 -30.09
N LYS A 601 5.91 -18.66 -30.61
CA LYS A 601 5.07 -18.73 -31.83
C LYS A 601 3.79 -17.87 -31.69
N ALA A 602 3.14 -17.92 -30.51
CA ALA A 602 1.96 -17.11 -30.25
C ALA A 602 2.26 -15.62 -30.28
N ALA A 603 3.40 -15.21 -29.70
CA ALA A 603 3.82 -13.82 -29.68
C ALA A 603 4.20 -13.31 -31.07
N GLU A 604 4.96 -14.11 -31.86
CA GLU A 604 5.31 -13.79 -33.24
C GLU A 604 4.05 -13.62 -34.11
N LYS A 605 3.10 -14.56 -34.03
CA LYS A 605 1.82 -14.48 -34.77
C LYS A 605 1.04 -13.22 -34.37
N LEU A 606 0.91 -12.93 -33.08
CA LEU A 606 0.17 -11.77 -32.63
C LEU A 606 0.85 -10.46 -33.03
N PHE A 607 2.20 -10.42 -33.02
CA PHE A 607 2.97 -9.28 -33.47
C PHE A 607 2.74 -9.02 -34.97
N ASP A 608 2.80 -10.05 -35.82
CA ASP A 608 2.54 -9.95 -37.25
C ASP A 608 1.12 -9.46 -37.57
N ASP A 609 0.13 -9.92 -36.78
CA ASP A 609 -1.26 -9.48 -36.90
C ASP A 609 -1.50 -8.01 -36.49
N LEU A 610 -0.57 -7.39 -35.71
CA LEU A 610 -0.73 -6.06 -35.15
C LEU A 610 0.24 -5.01 -35.70
N LYS A 611 1.42 -5.40 -36.23
CA LYS A 611 2.54 -4.49 -36.56
C LYS A 611 2.21 -3.36 -37.53
N ASP A 612 1.18 -3.52 -38.35
CA ASP A 612 0.80 -2.55 -39.38
C ASP A 612 -0.32 -1.58 -38.90
N LEU A 613 -0.63 -1.54 -37.60
CA LEU A 613 -1.60 -0.59 -37.07
C LEU A 613 -1.12 0.86 -37.23
N PRO A 614 -1.97 1.76 -37.75
CA PRO A 614 -1.56 3.13 -38.02
C PRO A 614 -1.20 3.91 -36.75
N LYS A 615 -0.28 4.86 -36.87
CA LYS A 615 0.16 5.77 -35.78
C LYS A 615 0.56 5.02 -34.50
N THR A 616 1.08 3.81 -34.63
CA THR A 616 1.49 2.96 -33.53
C THR A 616 2.88 2.37 -33.83
N VAL A 617 3.78 2.47 -32.85
CA VAL A 617 5.12 1.86 -32.93
C VAL A 617 5.14 0.61 -32.09
N PHE A 618 5.62 -0.49 -32.65
CA PHE A 618 5.67 -1.80 -32.02
C PHE A 618 7.11 -2.19 -31.68
N PHE A 619 7.27 -2.81 -30.51
CA PHE A 619 8.52 -3.40 -30.07
C PHE A 619 8.27 -4.84 -29.62
N GLY A 620 9.21 -5.71 -29.94
CA GLY A 620 9.11 -7.13 -29.63
C GLY A 620 8.74 -7.97 -30.85
N PRO A 621 8.24 -9.22 -30.63
CA PRO A 621 8.12 -9.87 -29.33
C PRO A 621 9.49 -10.04 -28.66
N ALA A 622 9.53 -9.83 -27.36
CA ALA A 622 10.77 -9.90 -26.58
C ALA A 622 10.58 -10.64 -25.27
N GLU A 623 11.64 -11.24 -24.77
CA GLU A 623 11.68 -11.80 -23.43
C GLU A 623 11.90 -10.69 -22.40
N PRO A 624 11.08 -10.63 -21.33
CA PRO A 624 11.34 -9.71 -20.23
C PRO A 624 12.58 -10.13 -19.43
N ALA A 625 13.10 -9.24 -18.58
CA ALA A 625 14.26 -9.52 -17.72
C ALA A 625 14.06 -10.78 -16.85
N VAL A 626 12.83 -11.15 -16.52
CA VAL A 626 12.45 -12.40 -15.89
C VAL A 626 11.51 -13.12 -16.86
N ASN A 627 12.08 -14.00 -17.68
CA ASN A 627 11.36 -14.66 -18.77
C ASN A 627 10.58 -15.91 -18.35
N ARG A 628 10.75 -16.42 -17.09
CA ARG A 628 10.01 -17.56 -16.56
C ARG A 628 9.57 -17.34 -15.11
N ILE A 629 8.26 -17.42 -14.84
CA ILE A 629 7.66 -17.30 -13.51
C ILE A 629 6.68 -18.43 -13.27
N LYS A 630 6.80 -19.18 -12.17
CA LYS A 630 5.93 -20.31 -11.81
C LYS A 630 5.78 -21.32 -12.94
N ASN A 631 6.86 -21.66 -13.61
CA ASN A 631 6.93 -22.54 -14.79
C ASN A 631 6.19 -22.02 -16.04
N TYR A 632 5.86 -20.73 -16.11
CA TYR A 632 5.35 -20.09 -17.31
C TYR A 632 6.44 -19.25 -17.95
N TYR A 633 6.76 -19.52 -19.21
CA TYR A 633 7.57 -18.66 -20.06
C TYR A 633 6.76 -17.44 -20.49
N ILE A 634 7.43 -16.31 -20.62
CA ILE A 634 6.81 -15.01 -20.84
C ILE A 634 7.39 -14.39 -22.12
N GLN A 635 6.50 -13.85 -22.96
CA GLN A 635 6.85 -12.97 -24.07
C GLN A 635 6.08 -11.68 -23.95
N GLU A 636 6.66 -10.57 -24.34
CA GLU A 636 6.04 -9.25 -24.27
C GLU A 636 6.06 -8.55 -25.64
N ILE A 637 4.95 -7.91 -25.96
CA ILE A 637 4.84 -7.00 -27.10
C ILE A 637 4.48 -5.64 -26.53
N LEU A 638 5.22 -4.60 -26.92
CA LEU A 638 5.01 -3.24 -26.45
C LEU A 638 4.53 -2.35 -27.60
N LEU A 639 3.44 -1.64 -27.38
CA LEU A 639 2.85 -0.69 -28.31
C LEU A 639 2.97 0.71 -27.74
N LYS A 640 3.48 1.65 -28.56
CA LYS A 640 3.44 3.10 -28.28
C LYS A 640 2.47 3.74 -29.28
N THR A 641 1.41 4.34 -28.79
CA THR A 641 0.35 4.87 -29.65
C THR A 641 -0.11 6.26 -29.21
N ASN A 642 -0.68 7.02 -30.13
CA ASN A 642 -1.19 8.37 -29.86
C ASN A 642 -2.28 8.34 -28.78
N ARG A 643 -2.44 9.45 -28.06
CA ARG A 643 -3.43 9.64 -26.99
C ARG A 643 -4.81 10.04 -27.48
N ASP A 644 -5.02 10.22 -28.79
CA ASP A 644 -6.34 10.51 -29.34
C ASP A 644 -7.36 9.44 -28.94
N SER A 645 -8.50 9.86 -28.41
CA SER A 645 -9.49 8.95 -27.80
C SER A 645 -10.15 8.01 -28.81
N ALA A 646 -10.44 8.52 -30.02
CA ALA A 646 -11.05 7.71 -31.08
C ALA A 646 -10.06 6.67 -31.59
N HIS A 647 -8.81 7.08 -31.84
CA HIS A 647 -7.74 6.21 -32.25
C HIS A 647 -7.46 5.12 -31.21
N LEU A 648 -7.34 5.49 -29.93
CA LEU A 648 -7.14 4.53 -28.83
C LEU A 648 -8.27 3.51 -28.71
N SER A 649 -9.52 3.94 -28.89
CA SER A 649 -10.69 3.05 -28.87
C SER A 649 -10.62 2.02 -30.00
N GLN A 650 -10.23 2.46 -31.19
CA GLN A 650 -10.03 1.58 -32.34
C GLN A 650 -8.89 0.58 -32.11
N ILE A 651 -7.72 1.04 -31.66
CA ILE A 651 -6.56 0.17 -31.32
C ILE A 651 -6.96 -0.87 -30.29
N LYS A 652 -7.61 -0.47 -29.20
CA LYS A 652 -8.05 -1.41 -28.13
C LYS A 652 -9.03 -2.45 -28.68
N LYS A 653 -9.92 -2.07 -29.57
CA LYS A 653 -10.86 -3.01 -30.21
C LYS A 653 -10.11 -4.04 -31.05
N ILE A 654 -9.22 -3.57 -31.94
CA ILE A 654 -8.43 -4.45 -32.82
C ILE A 654 -7.55 -5.40 -31.98
N VAL A 655 -6.82 -4.87 -30.98
CA VAL A 655 -5.99 -5.70 -30.10
C VAL A 655 -6.82 -6.79 -29.43
N ARG A 656 -8.00 -6.46 -28.92
CA ARG A 656 -8.92 -7.43 -28.31
C ARG A 656 -9.37 -8.51 -29.31
N GLU A 657 -9.77 -8.12 -30.51
CA GLU A 657 -10.21 -9.03 -31.56
C GLU A 657 -9.09 -10.00 -31.96
N LYS A 658 -7.85 -9.49 -32.14
CA LYS A 658 -6.69 -10.32 -32.50
C LYS A 658 -6.30 -11.27 -31.38
N ILE A 659 -6.36 -10.85 -30.11
CA ILE A 659 -6.12 -11.73 -28.94
C ILE A 659 -7.18 -12.83 -28.92
N ASN A 660 -8.45 -12.50 -29.08
CA ASN A 660 -9.54 -13.48 -29.08
C ASN A 660 -9.36 -14.51 -30.24
N TYR A 661 -9.00 -14.04 -31.42
CA TYR A 661 -8.71 -14.89 -32.58
C TYR A 661 -7.53 -15.82 -32.30
N LEU A 662 -6.44 -15.30 -31.72
CA LEU A 662 -5.26 -16.09 -31.35
C LEU A 662 -5.63 -17.20 -30.37
N THR A 663 -6.37 -16.87 -29.30
CA THR A 663 -6.75 -17.81 -28.25
C THR A 663 -7.86 -18.79 -28.66
N ALA A 664 -8.58 -18.51 -29.73
CA ALA A 664 -9.56 -19.43 -30.33
C ALA A 664 -8.93 -20.50 -31.25
N SER A 665 -7.68 -20.28 -31.70
CA SER A 665 -7.00 -21.22 -32.59
C SER A 665 -6.59 -22.50 -31.84
N ASN A 666 -6.87 -23.69 -32.38
CA ASN A 666 -6.74 -25.01 -31.73
C ASN A 666 -5.38 -25.31 -31.07
N GLN A 667 -4.29 -24.69 -31.54
CA GLN A 667 -2.94 -24.91 -30.98
C GLN A 667 -2.53 -23.91 -29.91
N LEU A 668 -3.22 -22.76 -29.79
CA LEU A 668 -2.83 -21.64 -28.93
C LEU A 668 -3.85 -21.32 -27.81
N THR A 669 -4.90 -22.15 -27.67
CA THR A 669 -5.97 -22.00 -26.65
C THR A 669 -5.46 -22.01 -25.21
N THR A 670 -4.26 -22.57 -24.98
CA THR A 670 -3.64 -22.68 -23.65
C THR A 670 -2.72 -21.50 -23.31
N VAL A 671 -2.53 -20.56 -24.25
CA VAL A 671 -1.73 -19.36 -24.02
C VAL A 671 -2.54 -18.32 -23.23
N PHE A 672 -2.01 -17.91 -22.09
CA PHE A 672 -2.60 -16.82 -21.32
C PHE A 672 -2.11 -15.48 -21.87
N VAL A 673 -3.05 -14.62 -22.27
CA VAL A 673 -2.75 -13.29 -22.76
C VAL A 673 -3.41 -12.26 -21.87
N TYR A 674 -2.67 -11.22 -21.47
CA TYR A 674 -3.24 -10.07 -20.82
C TYR A 674 -2.61 -8.77 -21.31
N VAL A 675 -3.38 -7.71 -21.18
CA VAL A 675 -2.98 -6.35 -21.60
C VAL A 675 -2.83 -5.47 -20.36
N ASP A 676 -1.78 -4.67 -20.35
CA ASP A 676 -1.50 -3.66 -19.33
C ASP A 676 -1.26 -2.31 -20.01
N VAL A 677 -2.00 -1.30 -19.60
CA VAL A 677 -1.92 0.06 -20.17
C VAL A 677 -1.17 0.94 -19.19
N ASP A 678 -0.17 1.68 -19.69
CA ASP A 678 0.76 2.50 -18.92
C ASP A 678 1.32 1.70 -17.70
N PRO A 679 2.05 0.60 -17.98
CA PRO A 679 2.51 -0.35 -16.97
C PRO A 679 3.51 0.23 -15.98
#